data_da29f641b3b1352d0e20a6d1393651b6
#
_entry.id   da29f641b3b1352d0e20a6d1393651b6
#
_cell.length_a   1.000
_cell.length_b   1.000
_cell.length_c   1.000
_cell.angle_alpha   90.00
_cell.angle_beta   90.00
_cell.angle_gamma   90.00
#
_symmetry.space_group_name_H-M   'P 1'
#
loop_
_entity.id
_entity.type
_entity.pdbx_description
1 polymer ?
#
loop_
_entity_poly.entity_id
_entity_poly.type
_entity_poly.pdbx_seq_one_letter_code
_entity_poly.pdbx_strand_id
1 'polypeptide(L)'
;MAAPNGKGQAVREDRWIPSACTICYGGCSIRAHRVDGTVVKIEGNPASPVGNGKICAKGLAGIMLLYDPNRVNYPLRRTNPKKGMGVDPGWKRITWEEALEEITVRMEKIRAEDPRQLMIQVTTTLAPSSLLFFTFGWAFGTPNMWVAGGGIHCGNGAHAVGGIMHASWSLVPDFKHCNYAIYFGASKGHGAGHAATSNMELAADARARGMRMVVVDPICNFAASKANEWVPIRVGTDAAMALAMVHCLLNEFGIYDAEYLKSKTNGPYLVRPDGTHARDPQSGKPLVWDVAAGMAKTHDDASVKDAALLGTYTVNGEACRPGFELLREHVKRHSPEWAETITGVAAATIRRLAREFGDAARVGSTIVLDGVRLPYRPAAAIYFRGAQGHKNSSHICFAIDLLNQVVGAADVVGGALGFNPVCHGHPETGRPRYVPRAERDGLMTPGTWMLPHLPYPPAEPRHPDSMGFIELFPLSHVSPLMASADQEQWWQRFDLPYRPKMLLNYGANSLMSVGNKETVAATLGKFDFIASFDLFLNEFSDFADIILPDASYLEVLDPRPNFPFIFNHPAGPGMWGWPIRQPVVPPTHERRSAREVLLGVAYRMGLGPEMNMALNVFYGLDGPQMLDPKRTYTFEEVADRELQHKFGPEHDLAWFKEHGVITWPKKVDEVYWRPFVDVRVPIYWEFMIGLGAKIRAIAATRGMTFDPAYYSPLPEWLPCPSHEVKDPRYDLYAFYYRDVLHTNGFTMENPWLDEASRMDPYSYRIALNTETARRRGIRDGDTVWVESATGRRVSGRVRLTEGIHPEGVGIAACAGHWTRHQPIAQGKGVFFNDLLEVDYEHTNPVNLNLDLCAKVRVAK
;
A
#
# COMPACT_ATOMS: atom_id res chain seq x y z
N MET A 1 -25.49 32.64 64.27
CA MET A 1 -25.17 31.30 63.75
C MET A 1 -25.04 31.42 62.21
N ALA A 2 -23.79 31.43 61.74
CA ALA A 2 -23.50 31.50 60.29
C ALA A 2 -23.28 30.09 59.78
N ALA A 3 -24.01 29.77 58.72
CA ALA A 3 -23.85 28.52 57.97
C ALA A 3 -22.56 28.57 57.13
N PRO A 4 -21.78 27.51 57.02
CA PRO A 4 -20.58 27.50 56.20
C PRO A 4 -20.99 27.27 54.74
N ASN A 5 -20.72 28.24 53.85
CA ASN A 5 -20.74 28.09 52.41
C ASN A 5 -19.49 27.28 51.95
N GLY A 6 -19.60 25.98 51.94
CA GLY A 6 -18.63 25.12 51.24
C GLY A 6 -19.02 25.01 49.78
N LYS A 7 -18.65 25.95 48.91
CA LYS A 7 -18.52 25.73 47.48
C LYS A 7 -17.23 24.91 47.26
N GLY A 8 -17.37 23.60 47.19
CA GLY A 8 -16.31 22.77 46.64
C GLY A 8 -15.98 23.26 45.22
N GLN A 9 -14.80 23.83 45.04
CA GLN A 9 -14.26 24.06 43.70
C GLN A 9 -14.22 22.69 43.03
N ALA A 10 -15.02 22.51 41.98
CA ALA A 10 -14.91 21.33 41.12
C ALA A 10 -13.45 21.29 40.63
N VAL A 11 -12.76 20.22 40.97
CA VAL A 11 -11.39 20.02 40.50
C VAL A 11 -11.43 20.04 38.99
N ARG A 12 -10.76 21.01 38.38
CA ARG A 12 -10.67 21.15 36.94
C ARG A 12 -9.98 19.93 36.37
N GLU A 13 -10.63 19.23 35.42
CA GLU A 13 -9.99 18.12 34.69
C GLU A 13 -8.90 18.68 33.80
N ASP A 14 -7.67 18.18 33.94
CA ASP A 14 -6.51 18.48 33.09
C ASP A 14 -5.70 17.20 32.91
N ARG A 15 -5.87 16.52 31.74
CA ARG A 15 -5.31 15.18 31.50
C ARG A 15 -4.72 15.04 30.11
N TRP A 16 -3.60 14.33 30.02
CA TRP A 16 -3.02 13.84 28.80
C TRP A 16 -3.39 12.35 28.61
N ILE A 17 -4.07 12.03 27.51
CA ILE A 17 -4.56 10.69 27.20
C ILE A 17 -3.77 10.15 26.02
N PRO A 18 -3.04 9.03 26.18
CA PRO A 18 -2.33 8.38 25.07
C PRO A 18 -3.33 7.74 24.11
N SER A 19 -3.05 7.84 22.80
CA SER A 19 -3.85 7.23 21.75
C SER A 19 -3.02 7.07 20.47
N ALA A 20 -3.65 6.78 19.33
CA ALA A 20 -2.99 6.68 18.04
C ALA A 20 -3.77 7.40 16.94
N CYS A 21 -3.06 8.20 16.13
CA CYS A 21 -3.60 8.92 15.00
C CYS A 21 -3.93 7.97 13.83
N THR A 22 -5.03 8.21 13.12
CA THR A 22 -5.40 7.47 11.91
C THR A 22 -5.77 8.39 10.73
N ILE A 23 -5.26 9.62 10.70
CA ILE A 23 -5.46 10.52 9.56
C ILE A 23 -4.85 9.94 8.27
N CYS A 24 -3.81 9.12 8.42
CA CYS A 24 -3.20 8.37 7.31
C CYS A 24 -2.71 6.99 7.81
N TYR A 25 -1.98 6.26 6.97
CA TYR A 25 -1.40 4.95 7.32
C TYR A 25 -0.28 4.99 8.38
N GLY A 26 0.05 6.14 8.93
CA GLY A 26 1.17 6.27 9.87
C GLY A 26 0.96 5.56 11.19
N GLY A 27 -0.27 5.52 11.69
CA GLY A 27 -0.59 4.96 13.01
C GLY A 27 0.24 5.57 14.13
N CYS A 28 0.62 6.85 13.99
CA CYS A 28 1.51 7.52 14.93
C CYS A 28 0.93 7.53 16.33
N SER A 29 1.73 7.13 17.32
CA SER A 29 1.36 7.26 18.72
C SER A 29 1.29 8.73 19.10
N ILE A 30 0.19 9.13 19.73
CA ILE A 30 -0.11 10.48 20.15
C ILE A 30 -0.47 10.52 21.62
N ARG A 31 -0.41 11.71 22.18
CA ARG A 31 -1.13 12.04 23.41
C ARG A 31 -2.02 13.26 23.14
N ALA A 32 -3.25 13.19 23.61
CA ALA A 32 -4.23 14.25 23.47
C ALA A 32 -4.48 14.91 24.82
N HIS A 33 -4.39 16.23 24.86
CA HIS A 33 -4.64 17.02 26.05
C HIS A 33 -6.14 17.33 26.15
N ARG A 34 -6.77 16.85 27.20
CA ARG A 34 -8.18 17.10 27.49
C ARG A 34 -8.31 17.95 28.74
N VAL A 35 -9.05 19.05 28.62
CA VAL A 35 -9.35 20.00 29.71
C VAL A 35 -10.86 20.13 29.81
N ASP A 36 -11.41 19.80 30.95
CA ASP A 36 -12.86 19.87 31.23
C ASP A 36 -13.70 19.20 30.14
N GLY A 37 -13.28 17.98 29.71
CA GLY A 37 -13.94 17.20 28.68
C GLY A 37 -13.63 17.63 27.23
N THR A 38 -12.90 18.73 27.01
CA THR A 38 -12.56 19.24 25.68
C THR A 38 -11.14 18.90 25.29
N VAL A 39 -10.93 18.35 24.10
CA VAL A 39 -9.59 18.14 23.53
C VAL A 39 -9.05 19.48 23.02
N VAL A 40 -7.99 19.96 23.63
CA VAL A 40 -7.40 21.28 23.34
C VAL A 40 -6.07 21.18 22.57
N LYS A 41 -5.41 20.01 22.61
CA LYS A 41 -4.12 19.80 21.94
C LYS A 41 -3.89 18.33 21.59
N ILE A 42 -3.20 18.08 20.50
CA ILE A 42 -2.64 16.77 20.15
C ILE A 42 -1.14 16.95 19.92
N GLU A 43 -0.33 16.01 20.41
CA GLU A 43 1.10 15.95 20.11
C GLU A 43 1.57 14.50 20.00
N GLY A 44 2.78 14.28 19.48
CA GLY A 44 3.38 12.95 19.43
C GLY A 44 3.68 12.43 20.83
N ASN A 45 3.53 11.12 21.04
CA ASN A 45 3.83 10.47 22.30
C ASN A 45 5.35 10.19 22.40
N PRO A 46 6.09 10.86 23.32
CA PRO A 46 7.53 10.67 23.45
C PRO A 46 7.92 9.28 24.00
N ALA A 47 6.99 8.58 24.64
CA ALA A 47 7.22 7.21 25.13
C ALA A 47 7.21 6.16 24.02
N SER A 48 6.77 6.54 22.81
CA SER A 48 6.63 5.60 21.70
C SER A 48 7.74 5.76 20.67
N PRO A 49 8.40 4.66 20.22
CA PRO A 49 9.32 4.69 19.11
C PRO A 49 8.61 4.99 17.78
N VAL A 50 7.29 4.87 17.74
CA VAL A 50 6.47 5.19 16.56
C VAL A 50 6.30 6.71 16.46
N GLY A 51 7.23 7.36 15.76
CA GLY A 51 7.30 8.81 15.63
C GLY A 51 8.16 9.51 16.69
N ASN A 52 8.56 8.83 17.76
CA ASN A 52 9.45 9.34 18.82
C ASN A 52 9.08 10.78 19.29
N GLY A 53 7.84 10.98 19.69
CA GLY A 53 7.31 12.29 20.08
C GLY A 53 7.02 13.26 18.93
N LYS A 54 7.19 12.84 17.67
CA LYS A 54 6.92 13.68 16.48
C LYS A 54 5.58 13.32 15.86
N ILE A 55 4.90 14.31 15.28
CA ILE A 55 3.69 14.15 14.50
C ILE A 55 3.63 15.22 13.40
N CYS A 56 3.04 14.89 12.27
CA CYS A 56 2.89 15.82 11.15
C CYS A 56 1.71 16.78 11.32
N ALA A 57 1.66 17.83 10.51
CA ALA A 57 0.59 18.83 10.51
C ALA A 57 -0.82 18.22 10.44
N LYS A 58 -1.00 17.17 9.63
CA LYS A 58 -2.29 16.46 9.52
C LYS A 58 -2.75 15.87 10.86
N GLY A 59 -1.83 15.26 11.59
CA GLY A 59 -2.13 14.69 12.91
C GLY A 59 -2.41 15.76 13.96
N LEU A 60 -1.70 16.90 13.94
CA LEU A 60 -1.99 18.04 14.80
C LEU A 60 -3.39 18.60 14.53
N ALA A 61 -3.78 18.69 13.27
CA ALA A 61 -5.08 19.19 12.84
C ALA A 61 -6.25 18.22 13.11
N GLY A 62 -5.99 17.04 13.68
CA GLY A 62 -7.03 16.04 14.00
C GLY A 62 -8.12 16.54 14.97
N ILE A 63 -7.84 17.57 15.77
CA ILE A 63 -8.84 18.24 16.59
C ILE A 63 -9.99 18.78 15.74
N MET A 64 -9.70 19.36 14.59
CA MET A 64 -10.72 19.91 13.69
C MET A 64 -11.63 18.82 13.12
N LEU A 65 -11.14 17.61 12.95
CA LEU A 65 -11.97 16.46 12.58
C LEU A 65 -12.99 16.11 13.68
N LEU A 66 -12.59 16.24 14.96
CA LEU A 66 -13.47 15.96 16.09
C LEU A 66 -14.60 16.97 16.23
N TYR A 67 -14.30 18.25 16.03
CA TYR A 67 -15.23 19.37 16.28
C TYR A 67 -15.83 19.98 15.00
N ASP A 68 -15.66 19.33 13.85
CA ASP A 68 -16.23 19.83 12.60
C ASP A 68 -17.76 19.87 12.68
N PRO A 69 -18.40 21.02 12.37
CA PRO A 69 -19.85 21.16 12.44
C PRO A 69 -20.60 20.37 11.35
N ASN A 70 -19.89 19.93 10.29
CA ASN A 70 -20.49 19.17 9.18
C ASN A 70 -20.46 17.65 9.43
N ARG A 71 -20.04 17.20 10.62
CA ARG A 71 -20.09 15.79 10.99
C ARG A 71 -21.50 15.22 10.94
N VAL A 72 -21.63 13.98 10.45
CA VAL A 72 -22.89 13.23 10.56
C VAL A 72 -23.12 12.88 12.03
N ASN A 73 -24.28 13.27 12.55
CA ASN A 73 -24.60 13.17 13.98
C ASN A 73 -25.70 12.16 14.29
N TYR A 74 -26.51 11.79 13.29
CA TYR A 74 -27.68 10.94 13.43
C TYR A 74 -27.79 10.00 12.24
N PRO A 75 -28.43 8.82 12.38
CA PRO A 75 -28.75 7.99 11.22
C PRO A 75 -29.69 8.73 10.26
N LEU A 76 -29.39 8.64 8.97
CA LEU A 76 -30.11 9.32 7.90
C LEU A 76 -30.63 8.31 6.89
N ARG A 77 -31.88 8.47 6.45
CA ARG A 77 -32.50 7.68 5.37
C ARG A 77 -32.78 8.60 4.19
N ARG A 78 -32.46 8.13 3.00
CA ARG A 78 -32.84 8.75 1.74
C ARG A 78 -34.36 8.74 1.55
N THR A 79 -34.94 9.86 1.09
CA THR A 79 -36.34 9.95 0.71
C THR A 79 -36.53 10.08 -0.80
N ASN A 80 -35.52 10.58 -1.52
CA ASN A 80 -35.53 10.66 -2.97
C ASN A 80 -35.13 9.31 -3.59
N PRO A 81 -35.98 8.63 -4.36
CA PRO A 81 -35.65 7.36 -4.99
C PRO A 81 -34.59 7.49 -6.10
N LYS A 82 -34.34 8.69 -6.64
CA LYS A 82 -33.33 8.91 -7.66
C LYS A 82 -31.95 8.96 -7.00
N LYS A 83 -31.00 8.20 -7.55
CA LYS A 83 -29.58 8.21 -7.18
C LYS A 83 -28.77 8.83 -8.32
N GLY A 84 -27.72 9.56 -7.99
CA GLY A 84 -26.83 10.14 -9.01
C GLY A 84 -25.97 11.27 -8.45
N MET A 85 -24.89 11.59 -9.13
CA MET A 85 -24.02 12.70 -8.76
C MET A 85 -24.78 14.02 -8.71
N GLY A 86 -24.71 14.72 -7.58
CA GLY A 86 -25.41 16.00 -7.36
C GLY A 86 -26.92 15.91 -7.17
N VAL A 87 -27.49 14.71 -7.19
CA VAL A 87 -28.91 14.50 -6.88
C VAL A 87 -29.11 14.58 -5.37
N ASP A 88 -29.99 15.47 -4.93
CA ASP A 88 -30.32 15.61 -3.50
C ASP A 88 -31.00 14.34 -2.97
N PRO A 89 -30.39 13.62 -2.01
CA PRO A 89 -31.00 12.45 -1.39
C PRO A 89 -32.26 12.75 -0.60
N GLY A 90 -32.50 14.01 -0.18
CA GLY A 90 -33.61 14.38 0.69
C GLY A 90 -33.51 13.68 2.05
N TRP A 91 -32.37 13.82 2.72
CA TRP A 91 -32.08 13.12 3.97
C TRP A 91 -33.13 13.38 5.05
N LYS A 92 -33.65 12.27 5.63
CA LYS A 92 -34.53 12.27 6.80
C LYS A 92 -33.81 11.56 7.94
N ARG A 93 -33.76 12.21 9.12
CA ARG A 93 -33.31 11.55 10.35
C ARG A 93 -34.24 10.38 10.71
N ILE A 94 -33.66 9.25 11.06
CA ILE A 94 -34.31 8.06 11.58
C ILE A 94 -33.62 7.63 12.88
N THR A 95 -34.21 6.68 13.58
CA THR A 95 -33.58 6.07 14.76
C THR A 95 -32.54 5.02 14.34
N TRP A 96 -31.61 4.68 15.25
CA TRP A 96 -30.71 3.55 15.05
C TRP A 96 -31.46 2.24 14.86
N GLU A 97 -32.55 2.03 15.58
CA GLU A 97 -33.36 0.80 15.47
C GLU A 97 -33.97 0.67 14.07
N GLU A 98 -34.57 1.74 13.55
CA GLU A 98 -35.11 1.75 12.17
C GLU A 98 -34.03 1.49 11.14
N ALA A 99 -32.82 2.07 11.31
CA ALA A 99 -31.71 1.86 10.40
C ALA A 99 -31.22 0.40 10.43
N LEU A 100 -31.00 -0.15 11.63
CA LEU A 100 -30.48 -1.50 11.79
C LEU A 100 -31.48 -2.55 11.35
N GLU A 101 -32.77 -2.35 11.64
CA GLU A 101 -33.83 -3.25 11.17
C GLU A 101 -33.84 -3.34 9.63
N GLU A 102 -33.81 -2.20 8.94
CA GLU A 102 -33.85 -2.19 7.47
C GLU A 102 -32.59 -2.86 6.89
N ILE A 103 -31.41 -2.60 7.47
CA ILE A 103 -30.13 -3.17 7.02
C ILE A 103 -30.14 -4.69 7.24
N THR A 104 -30.51 -5.17 8.42
CA THR A 104 -30.45 -6.60 8.77
C THR A 104 -31.46 -7.42 7.95
N VAL A 105 -32.70 -6.95 7.82
CA VAL A 105 -33.74 -7.66 7.01
C VAL A 105 -33.29 -7.82 5.56
N ARG A 106 -32.65 -6.81 4.97
CA ARG A 106 -32.10 -6.90 3.61
C ARG A 106 -30.92 -7.86 3.52
N MET A 107 -30.01 -7.82 4.49
CA MET A 107 -28.86 -8.72 4.56
C MET A 107 -29.30 -10.18 4.74
N GLU A 108 -30.28 -10.45 5.61
CA GLU A 108 -30.84 -11.80 5.82
C GLU A 108 -31.42 -12.35 4.53
N LYS A 109 -32.21 -11.54 3.82
CA LYS A 109 -32.77 -11.93 2.52
C LYS A 109 -31.68 -12.27 1.52
N ILE A 110 -30.66 -11.40 1.38
CA ILE A 110 -29.52 -11.61 0.48
C ILE A 110 -28.75 -12.88 0.86
N ARG A 111 -28.51 -13.09 2.16
CA ARG A 111 -27.79 -14.28 2.63
C ARG A 111 -28.55 -15.58 2.34
N ALA A 112 -29.88 -15.54 2.45
CA ALA A 112 -30.74 -16.70 2.15
C ALA A 112 -30.80 -17.01 0.65
N GLU A 113 -30.72 -15.97 -0.22
CA GLU A 113 -30.70 -16.13 -1.67
C GLU A 113 -29.33 -16.53 -2.19
N ASP A 114 -28.35 -15.67 -1.98
CA ASP A 114 -26.92 -15.86 -2.34
C ASP A 114 -26.07 -14.83 -1.62
N PRO A 115 -25.24 -15.20 -0.64
CA PRO A 115 -24.43 -14.25 0.13
C PRO A 115 -23.45 -13.43 -0.72
N ARG A 116 -23.09 -13.90 -1.93
CA ARG A 116 -22.20 -13.18 -2.86
C ARG A 116 -22.83 -11.90 -3.42
N GLN A 117 -24.13 -11.71 -3.26
CA GLN A 117 -24.86 -10.49 -3.64
C GLN A 117 -24.57 -9.30 -2.71
N LEU A 118 -23.94 -9.52 -1.54
CA LEU A 118 -23.39 -8.46 -0.70
C LEU A 118 -21.98 -8.12 -1.15
N MET A 119 -21.74 -6.84 -1.40
CA MET A 119 -20.40 -6.26 -1.57
C MET A 119 -20.06 -5.42 -0.35
N ILE A 120 -18.83 -5.54 0.14
CA ILE A 120 -18.30 -4.73 1.24
C ILE A 120 -17.17 -3.86 0.71
N GLN A 121 -17.31 -2.54 0.88
CA GLN A 121 -16.32 -1.56 0.51
C GLN A 121 -15.81 -0.84 1.76
N VAL A 122 -14.51 -0.73 1.92
CA VAL A 122 -13.91 -0.09 3.08
C VAL A 122 -12.87 0.95 2.68
N THR A 123 -12.66 1.94 3.56
CA THR A 123 -11.53 2.86 3.42
C THR A 123 -10.26 2.26 3.98
N THR A 124 -9.12 2.65 3.42
CA THR A 124 -7.80 2.22 3.91
C THR A 124 -7.31 3.01 5.12
N THR A 125 -7.81 4.20 5.37
CA THR A 125 -7.36 5.06 6.47
C THR A 125 -7.83 4.60 7.83
N LEU A 126 -8.99 3.97 7.90
CA LEU A 126 -9.55 3.40 9.13
C LEU A 126 -9.22 1.89 9.20
N ALA A 127 -8.05 1.53 8.78
CA ALA A 127 -7.63 0.17 8.46
C ALA A 127 -7.89 -0.89 9.55
N PRO A 128 -7.71 -0.65 10.86
CA PRO A 128 -8.06 -1.66 11.86
C PRO A 128 -9.54 -2.03 11.84
N SER A 129 -10.41 -1.03 11.69
CA SER A 129 -11.86 -1.26 11.56
C SER A 129 -12.20 -2.00 10.25
N SER A 130 -11.46 -1.70 9.19
CA SER A 130 -11.63 -2.40 7.90
C SER A 130 -11.43 -3.91 8.04
N LEU A 131 -10.53 -4.35 8.92
CA LEU A 131 -10.35 -5.77 9.21
C LEU A 131 -11.61 -6.39 9.78
N LEU A 132 -12.33 -5.71 10.66
CA LEU A 132 -13.59 -6.20 11.21
C LEU A 132 -14.67 -6.34 10.13
N PHE A 133 -14.71 -5.41 9.17
CA PHE A 133 -15.62 -5.51 8.02
C PHE A 133 -15.28 -6.70 7.13
N PHE A 134 -14.01 -7.02 6.92
CA PHE A 134 -13.61 -8.24 6.21
C PHE A 134 -13.93 -9.50 7.01
N THR A 135 -13.73 -9.48 8.34
CA THR A 135 -14.14 -10.56 9.23
C THR A 135 -15.64 -10.83 9.14
N PHE A 136 -16.44 -9.76 9.13
CA PHE A 136 -17.89 -9.85 8.95
C PHE A 136 -18.25 -10.42 7.57
N GLY A 137 -17.61 -9.95 6.50
CA GLY A 137 -17.84 -10.44 5.13
C GLY A 137 -17.58 -11.95 5.03
N TRP A 138 -16.54 -12.42 5.68
CA TRP A 138 -16.20 -13.84 5.75
C TRP A 138 -17.25 -14.64 6.53
N ALA A 139 -17.69 -14.14 7.69
CA ALA A 139 -18.77 -14.75 8.48
C ALA A 139 -20.11 -14.73 7.73
N PHE A 140 -20.38 -13.70 6.95
CA PHE A 140 -21.55 -13.56 6.11
C PHE A 140 -21.53 -14.54 4.91
N GLY A 141 -20.33 -14.83 4.38
CA GLY A 141 -20.10 -15.72 3.24
C GLY A 141 -19.94 -15.02 1.89
N THR A 142 -19.58 -13.71 1.87
CA THR A 142 -19.29 -13.00 0.63
C THR A 142 -17.79 -12.93 0.34
N PRO A 143 -17.33 -13.23 -0.91
CA PRO A 143 -15.98 -12.97 -1.36
C PRO A 143 -15.79 -11.53 -1.85
N ASN A 144 -16.86 -10.76 -2.02
CA ASN A 144 -16.85 -9.44 -2.62
C ASN A 144 -16.48 -8.35 -1.60
N MET A 145 -15.23 -8.36 -1.16
CA MET A 145 -14.69 -7.42 -0.20
C MET A 145 -13.58 -6.60 -0.84
N TRP A 146 -13.63 -5.28 -0.71
CA TRP A 146 -12.74 -4.39 -1.42
C TRP A 146 -12.31 -3.18 -0.59
N VAL A 147 -11.07 -2.76 -0.81
CA VAL A 147 -10.53 -1.52 -0.25
C VAL A 147 -10.60 -0.44 -1.32
N ALA A 148 -11.44 0.56 -1.13
CA ALA A 148 -11.59 1.66 -2.08
C ALA A 148 -10.28 2.43 -2.26
N GLY A 149 -9.86 2.59 -3.51
CA GLY A 149 -8.54 3.09 -3.88
C GLY A 149 -7.43 2.02 -3.84
N GLY A 150 -7.74 0.80 -3.41
CA GLY A 150 -6.84 -0.35 -3.55
C GLY A 150 -6.62 -0.71 -5.03
N GLY A 151 -5.39 -1.08 -5.38
CA GLY A 151 -5.00 -1.30 -6.78
C GLY A 151 -4.82 -0.01 -7.59
N ILE A 152 -5.28 1.13 -7.07
CA ILE A 152 -5.14 2.44 -7.72
C ILE A 152 -4.14 3.29 -6.94
N HIS A 153 -4.47 3.65 -5.72
CA HIS A 153 -3.61 4.45 -4.85
C HIS A 153 -2.87 3.62 -3.81
N CYS A 154 -3.05 2.31 -3.79
CA CYS A 154 -2.32 1.36 -2.98
C CYS A 154 -1.29 0.60 -3.83
N GLY A 155 -0.48 -0.20 -3.21
CA GLY A 155 0.72 -0.71 -3.82
C GLY A 155 0.64 -2.14 -4.33
N ASN A 156 -0.30 -2.51 -5.20
CA ASN A 156 -0.36 -3.90 -5.69
C ASN A 156 1.00 -4.43 -6.16
N GLY A 157 1.70 -3.67 -7.01
CA GLY A 157 3.03 -4.05 -7.50
C GLY A 157 4.07 -4.11 -6.38
N ALA A 158 4.17 -3.05 -5.58
CA ALA A 158 5.13 -2.98 -4.48
C ALA A 158 4.87 -4.04 -3.41
N HIS A 159 3.61 -4.37 -3.14
CA HIS A 159 3.25 -5.38 -2.16
C HIS A 159 3.55 -6.80 -2.65
N ALA A 160 3.23 -7.12 -3.90
CA ALA A 160 3.51 -8.43 -4.48
C ALA A 160 5.03 -8.67 -4.58
N VAL A 161 5.77 -7.74 -5.17
CA VAL A 161 7.22 -7.87 -5.32
C VAL A 161 7.93 -7.83 -3.97
N GLY A 162 7.56 -6.88 -3.09
CA GLY A 162 8.11 -6.83 -1.73
C GLY A 162 7.79 -8.09 -0.91
N GLY A 163 6.62 -8.70 -1.12
CA GLY A 163 6.26 -9.99 -0.53
C GLY A 163 7.17 -11.12 -1.00
N ILE A 164 7.39 -11.23 -2.31
CA ILE A 164 8.21 -12.29 -2.93
C ILE A 164 9.70 -12.11 -2.60
N MET A 165 10.20 -10.87 -2.57
CA MET A 165 11.64 -10.58 -2.46
C MET A 165 12.10 -10.29 -1.02
N HIS A 166 11.21 -9.81 -0.15
CA HIS A 166 11.53 -9.35 1.22
C HIS A 166 10.55 -9.83 2.30
N ALA A 167 9.58 -10.68 1.98
CA ALA A 167 8.47 -11.05 2.88
C ALA A 167 7.75 -9.85 3.50
N SER A 168 7.60 -8.75 2.74
CA SER A 168 7.18 -7.46 3.26
C SER A 168 6.26 -6.69 2.32
N TRP A 169 5.52 -5.72 2.85
CA TRP A 169 4.69 -4.82 2.07
C TRP A 169 5.48 -3.77 1.29
N SER A 170 6.64 -3.40 1.75
CA SER A 170 7.33 -2.23 1.23
C SER A 170 8.77 -2.16 1.73
N LEU A 171 9.58 -1.37 1.05
CA LEU A 171 11.00 -1.20 1.35
C LEU A 171 11.28 0.15 1.97
N VAL A 172 12.30 0.18 2.83
CA VAL A 172 12.91 1.39 3.37
C VAL A 172 14.44 1.20 3.41
N PRO A 173 15.24 2.27 3.31
CA PRO A 173 16.67 2.17 3.61
C PRO A 173 16.88 1.82 5.08
N ASP A 174 17.93 1.10 5.40
CA ASP A 174 18.43 1.06 6.77
C ASP A 174 18.98 2.42 7.17
N PHE A 175 18.10 3.31 7.62
CA PHE A 175 18.47 4.69 7.94
C PHE A 175 19.63 4.81 8.92
N LYS A 176 19.92 3.78 9.71
CA LYS A 176 21.00 3.80 10.69
C LYS A 176 22.38 3.56 10.08
N HIS A 177 22.46 2.72 9.03
CA HIS A 177 23.72 2.26 8.48
C HIS A 177 23.84 2.47 6.96
N CYS A 178 22.78 2.87 6.27
CA CYS A 178 22.80 3.20 4.85
C CYS A 178 23.59 4.49 4.60
N ASN A 179 24.45 4.49 3.57
CA ASN A 179 25.23 5.65 3.16
C ASN A 179 24.83 6.21 1.79
N TYR A 180 24.13 5.40 0.98
CA TYR A 180 23.68 5.80 -0.35
C TYR A 180 22.28 5.22 -0.62
N ALA A 181 21.30 6.07 -0.86
CA ALA A 181 19.93 5.65 -1.12
C ALA A 181 19.39 6.25 -2.41
N ILE A 182 18.82 5.43 -3.29
CA ILE A 182 18.09 5.87 -4.48
C ILE A 182 16.60 5.62 -4.25
N TYR A 183 15.78 6.64 -4.43
CA TYR A 183 14.33 6.62 -4.27
C TYR A 183 13.66 6.75 -5.63
N PHE A 184 12.98 5.71 -6.09
CA PHE A 184 12.19 5.73 -7.31
C PHE A 184 10.72 5.98 -6.97
N GLY A 185 10.19 7.15 -7.29
CA GLY A 185 8.80 7.51 -7.02
C GLY A 185 8.35 7.25 -5.58
N ALA A 186 9.22 7.50 -4.61
CA ALA A 186 9.01 7.18 -3.20
C ALA A 186 9.37 8.35 -2.27
N SER A 187 8.77 8.39 -1.08
CA SER A 187 8.99 9.46 -0.08
C SER A 187 9.12 8.91 1.34
N LYS A 188 9.70 7.73 1.51
CA LYS A 188 9.86 7.07 2.82
C LYS A 188 10.69 7.91 3.79
N GLY A 189 10.13 8.21 4.96
CA GLY A 189 10.76 9.11 5.92
C GLY A 189 10.65 10.61 5.59
N HIS A 190 9.87 10.99 4.56
CA HIS A 190 9.76 12.36 4.06
C HIS A 190 8.31 12.84 3.88
N GLY A 191 7.44 12.49 4.80
CA GLY A 191 6.09 13.08 4.91
C GLY A 191 4.99 12.42 4.09
N ALA A 192 5.27 11.43 3.26
CA ALA A 192 4.26 10.73 2.46
C ALA A 192 4.49 9.22 2.38
N GLY A 193 3.41 8.47 2.16
CA GLY A 193 3.43 7.02 2.01
C GLY A 193 3.57 6.24 3.32
N HIS A 194 3.66 4.92 3.21
CA HIS A 194 3.87 4.02 4.35
C HIS A 194 5.20 4.31 5.03
N ALA A 195 5.24 4.23 6.35
CA ALA A 195 6.41 4.48 7.18
C ALA A 195 7.01 5.90 7.05
N ALA A 196 6.34 6.83 6.38
CA ALA A 196 6.87 8.17 6.16
C ALA A 196 7.06 8.92 7.47
N THR A 197 6.02 9.01 8.29
CA THR A 197 6.07 9.77 9.55
C THR A 197 6.83 9.01 10.63
N SER A 198 6.63 7.70 10.76
CA SER A 198 7.30 6.88 11.77
C SER A 198 8.82 6.80 11.59
N ASN A 199 9.31 7.06 10.38
CA ASN A 199 10.75 7.07 10.08
C ASN A 199 11.32 8.47 9.79
N MET A 200 10.56 9.53 10.02
CA MET A 200 10.96 10.92 9.69
C MET A 200 12.26 11.33 10.37
N GLU A 201 12.37 11.05 11.66
CA GLU A 201 13.55 11.35 12.46
C GLU A 201 14.77 10.54 11.98
N LEU A 202 14.63 9.23 11.82
CA LEU A 202 15.68 8.35 11.34
C LEU A 202 16.21 8.78 9.96
N ALA A 203 15.32 9.21 9.06
CA ALA A 203 15.71 9.72 7.75
C ALA A 203 16.43 11.06 7.83
N ALA A 204 16.03 11.93 8.76
CA ALA A 204 16.73 13.21 9.02
C ALA A 204 18.14 12.97 9.58
N ASP A 205 18.27 12.09 10.56
CA ASP A 205 19.53 11.72 11.18
C ASP A 205 20.48 11.05 10.18
N ALA A 206 19.95 10.19 9.31
CA ALA A 206 20.73 9.56 8.24
C ALA A 206 21.34 10.60 7.30
N ARG A 207 20.57 11.61 6.88
CA ARG A 207 21.08 12.71 6.05
C ARG A 207 22.10 13.57 6.83
N ALA A 208 21.82 13.87 8.10
CA ALA A 208 22.76 14.63 8.94
C ALA A 208 24.09 13.89 9.14
N ARG A 209 24.06 12.54 9.21
CA ARG A 209 25.27 11.69 9.24
C ARG A 209 26.01 11.67 7.89
N GLY A 210 25.41 12.15 6.81
CA GLY A 210 26.01 12.19 5.48
C GLY A 210 25.52 11.10 4.50
N MET A 211 24.40 10.44 4.80
CA MET A 211 23.75 9.55 3.81
C MET A 211 23.41 10.35 2.55
N ARG A 212 24.01 9.98 1.42
CA ARG A 212 23.68 10.55 0.11
C ARG A 212 22.34 9.99 -0.36
N MET A 213 21.41 10.87 -0.69
CA MET A 213 20.10 10.53 -1.20
C MET A 213 19.90 11.06 -2.61
N VAL A 214 19.54 10.19 -3.53
CA VAL A 214 19.13 10.50 -4.90
C VAL A 214 17.65 10.21 -5.03
N VAL A 215 16.88 11.12 -5.63
CA VAL A 215 15.45 10.93 -5.88
C VAL A 215 15.17 10.98 -7.36
N VAL A 216 14.68 9.89 -7.91
CA VAL A 216 14.24 9.72 -9.29
C VAL A 216 12.72 9.89 -9.31
N ASP A 217 12.23 11.01 -9.84
CA ASP A 217 10.82 11.37 -9.79
C ASP A 217 10.53 12.44 -10.86
N PRO A 218 9.38 12.43 -11.54
CA PRO A 218 9.05 13.47 -12.52
C PRO A 218 8.86 14.87 -11.91
N ILE A 219 8.70 14.96 -10.58
CA ILE A 219 8.56 16.24 -9.88
C ILE A 219 9.52 16.30 -8.68
N CYS A 220 10.13 17.47 -8.44
CA CYS A 220 10.91 17.74 -7.24
C CYS A 220 9.96 17.85 -6.03
N ASN A 221 9.48 16.68 -5.58
CA ASN A 221 8.58 16.55 -4.44
C ASN A 221 9.33 16.81 -3.12
N PHE A 222 8.63 16.64 -1.99
CA PHE A 222 9.21 16.90 -0.66
C PHE A 222 10.45 16.03 -0.35
N ALA A 223 10.50 14.77 -0.82
CA ALA A 223 11.71 13.96 -0.67
C ALA A 223 12.86 14.48 -1.54
N ALA A 224 12.57 14.81 -2.80
CA ALA A 224 13.55 15.37 -3.73
C ALA A 224 14.12 16.71 -3.25
N SER A 225 13.29 17.57 -2.63
CA SER A 225 13.74 18.85 -2.05
C SER A 225 14.72 18.68 -0.86
N LYS A 226 14.84 17.48 -0.30
CA LYS A 226 15.79 17.14 0.79
C LYS A 226 16.92 16.23 0.32
N ALA A 227 16.90 15.83 -0.95
CA ALA A 227 17.92 14.97 -1.54
C ALA A 227 19.19 15.74 -1.90
N ASN A 228 20.29 15.00 -2.05
CA ASN A 228 21.52 15.55 -2.63
C ASN A 228 21.37 15.77 -4.13
N GLU A 229 20.50 14.98 -4.78
CA GLU A 229 20.28 15.05 -6.21
C GLU A 229 18.83 14.64 -6.54
N TRP A 230 18.17 15.45 -7.36
CA TRP A 230 16.93 15.10 -8.01
C TRP A 230 17.18 14.79 -9.49
N VAL A 231 16.68 13.64 -9.94
CA VAL A 231 16.78 13.17 -11.32
C VAL A 231 15.38 13.17 -11.92
N PRO A 232 15.03 14.18 -12.73
CA PRO A 232 13.76 14.19 -13.43
C PRO A 232 13.68 13.04 -14.44
N ILE A 233 12.64 12.24 -14.35
CA ILE A 233 12.42 11.09 -15.24
C ILE A 233 11.08 11.22 -15.96
N ARG A 234 10.97 10.72 -17.18
CA ARG A 234 9.69 10.58 -17.87
C ARG A 234 8.80 9.58 -17.11
N VAL A 235 7.54 9.93 -16.94
CA VAL A 235 6.58 9.16 -16.14
C VAL A 235 6.47 7.71 -16.62
N GLY A 236 6.53 6.73 -15.71
CA GLY A 236 6.33 5.31 -16.00
C GLY A 236 7.52 4.60 -16.67
N THR A 237 8.70 5.21 -16.67
CA THR A 237 9.91 4.65 -17.34
C THR A 237 10.99 4.17 -16.36
N ASP A 238 10.67 4.07 -15.09
CA ASP A 238 11.60 3.69 -14.01
C ASP A 238 12.28 2.33 -14.26
N ALA A 239 11.55 1.35 -14.83
CA ALA A 239 12.13 0.04 -15.18
C ALA A 239 13.27 0.16 -16.18
N ALA A 240 13.15 1.04 -17.19
CA ALA A 240 14.20 1.23 -18.18
C ALA A 240 15.49 1.75 -17.53
N MET A 241 15.38 2.72 -16.62
CA MET A 241 16.53 3.23 -15.86
C MET A 241 17.13 2.15 -14.95
N ALA A 242 16.30 1.44 -14.20
CA ALA A 242 16.77 0.39 -13.29
C ALA A 242 17.47 -0.75 -14.03
N LEU A 243 16.92 -1.23 -15.16
CA LEU A 243 17.52 -2.25 -16.01
C LEU A 243 18.87 -1.81 -16.58
N ALA A 244 18.99 -0.54 -17.00
CA ALA A 244 20.25 0.01 -17.48
C ALA A 244 21.27 0.10 -16.35
N MET A 245 20.87 0.43 -15.12
CA MET A 245 21.75 0.41 -13.96
C MET A 245 22.20 -1.04 -13.63
N VAL A 246 21.30 -2.03 -13.71
CA VAL A 246 21.67 -3.45 -13.55
C VAL A 246 22.64 -3.89 -14.66
N HIS A 247 22.40 -3.46 -15.91
CA HIS A 247 23.35 -3.68 -17.01
C HIS A 247 24.75 -3.14 -16.67
N CYS A 248 24.84 -1.89 -16.23
CA CYS A 248 26.13 -1.29 -15.84
C CYS A 248 26.81 -2.09 -14.72
N LEU A 249 26.08 -2.47 -13.67
CA LEU A 249 26.64 -3.24 -12.56
C LEU A 249 27.19 -4.59 -13.05
N LEU A 250 26.41 -5.36 -13.83
CA LEU A 250 26.75 -6.72 -14.21
C LEU A 250 27.71 -6.81 -15.40
N ASN A 251 27.56 -5.95 -16.42
CA ASN A 251 28.28 -6.08 -17.69
C ASN A 251 29.37 -5.02 -17.92
N GLU A 252 29.23 -3.79 -17.39
CA GLU A 252 30.27 -2.76 -17.53
C GLU A 252 31.27 -2.79 -16.37
N PHE A 253 30.78 -2.97 -15.13
CA PHE A 253 31.62 -2.83 -13.93
C PHE A 253 31.97 -4.15 -13.26
N GLY A 254 31.22 -5.21 -13.50
CA GLY A 254 31.40 -6.51 -12.82
C GLY A 254 31.15 -6.45 -11.32
N ILE A 255 30.25 -5.55 -10.86
CA ILE A 255 29.94 -5.37 -9.44
C ILE A 255 28.70 -6.17 -9.11
N TYR A 256 28.87 -7.30 -8.44
CA TYR A 256 27.80 -8.13 -7.88
C TYR A 256 28.30 -8.99 -6.71
N ASP A 257 27.41 -9.36 -5.79
CA ASP A 257 27.72 -10.21 -4.64
C ASP A 257 27.51 -11.69 -4.98
N ALA A 258 28.59 -12.34 -5.45
CA ALA A 258 28.52 -13.74 -5.87
C ALA A 258 28.09 -14.68 -4.74
N GLU A 259 28.56 -14.48 -3.52
CA GLU A 259 28.24 -15.33 -2.37
C GLU A 259 26.76 -15.21 -1.98
N TYR A 260 26.24 -13.98 -1.98
CA TYR A 260 24.81 -13.73 -1.76
C TYR A 260 23.96 -14.39 -2.87
N LEU A 261 24.32 -14.18 -4.13
CA LEU A 261 23.60 -14.72 -5.28
C LEU A 261 23.56 -16.25 -5.25
N LYS A 262 24.68 -16.91 -4.89
CA LYS A 262 24.76 -18.37 -4.77
C LYS A 262 23.93 -18.93 -3.62
N SER A 263 23.91 -18.26 -2.47
CA SER A 263 23.34 -18.79 -1.23
C SER A 263 21.91 -18.32 -0.95
N LYS A 264 21.54 -17.09 -1.35
CA LYS A 264 20.28 -16.45 -0.94
C LYS A 264 19.31 -16.18 -2.11
N THR A 265 19.67 -16.57 -3.34
CA THR A 265 18.80 -16.44 -4.50
C THR A 265 18.71 -17.74 -5.30
N ASN A 266 17.79 -17.78 -6.28
CA ASN A 266 17.77 -18.84 -7.27
C ASN A 266 18.70 -18.57 -8.48
N GLY A 267 19.63 -17.62 -8.36
CA GLY A 267 20.62 -17.33 -9.40
C GLY A 267 21.40 -18.54 -9.91
N PRO A 268 21.81 -19.49 -9.06
CA PRO A 268 22.51 -20.70 -9.52
C PRO A 268 21.60 -21.80 -10.06
N TYR A 269 20.26 -21.67 -10.00
CA TYR A 269 19.38 -22.71 -10.51
C TYR A 269 19.52 -22.84 -12.01
N LEU A 270 19.67 -24.08 -12.46
CA LEU A 270 19.82 -24.38 -13.90
C LEU A 270 18.47 -24.27 -14.60
N VAL A 271 18.44 -23.49 -15.66
CA VAL A 271 17.25 -23.23 -16.49
C VAL A 271 17.44 -23.94 -17.84
N ARG A 272 16.45 -24.68 -18.24
CA ARG A 272 16.36 -25.41 -19.52
C ARG A 272 16.04 -24.46 -20.68
N PRO A 273 16.19 -24.91 -21.94
CA PRO A 273 15.85 -24.08 -23.10
C PRO A 273 14.39 -23.61 -23.15
N ASP A 274 13.45 -24.34 -22.49
CA ASP A 274 12.03 -23.97 -22.39
C ASP A 274 11.74 -22.89 -21.34
N GLY A 275 12.78 -22.45 -20.62
CA GLY A 275 12.69 -21.44 -19.57
C GLY A 275 12.36 -22.00 -18.18
N THR A 276 12.09 -23.29 -18.02
CA THR A 276 11.82 -23.90 -16.73
C THR A 276 13.10 -24.40 -16.05
N HIS A 277 13.09 -24.51 -14.71
CA HIS A 277 14.24 -25.07 -14.01
C HIS A 277 14.46 -26.56 -14.32
N ALA A 278 15.70 -26.94 -14.52
CA ALA A 278 16.09 -28.34 -14.49
C ALA A 278 15.88 -28.88 -13.07
N ARG A 279 15.19 -30.02 -12.95
CA ARG A 279 14.83 -30.60 -11.66
C ARG A 279 15.32 -32.05 -11.56
N ASP A 280 15.66 -32.44 -10.35
CA ASP A 280 15.91 -33.83 -10.01
C ASP A 280 14.63 -34.68 -10.20
N PRO A 281 14.66 -35.74 -11.00
CA PRO A 281 13.45 -36.52 -11.29
C PRO A 281 12.79 -37.19 -10.09
N GLN A 282 13.56 -37.46 -9.04
CA GLN A 282 13.07 -38.18 -7.84
C GLN A 282 12.46 -37.22 -6.83
N SER A 283 13.17 -36.12 -6.54
CA SER A 283 12.76 -35.17 -5.51
C SER A 283 11.93 -33.99 -6.08
N GLY A 284 12.01 -33.69 -7.38
CA GLY A 284 11.41 -32.52 -8.02
C GLY A 284 12.09 -31.20 -7.65
N LYS A 285 13.21 -31.24 -6.92
CA LYS A 285 13.95 -30.06 -6.50
C LYS A 285 14.77 -29.48 -7.66
N PRO A 286 14.90 -28.13 -7.76
CA PRO A 286 15.77 -27.50 -8.74
C PRO A 286 17.23 -27.95 -8.60
N LEU A 287 17.91 -28.06 -9.74
CA LEU A 287 19.31 -28.41 -9.83
C LEU A 287 20.21 -27.19 -9.93
N VAL A 288 21.38 -27.27 -9.35
CA VAL A 288 22.51 -26.35 -9.52
C VAL A 288 23.71 -27.13 -10.06
N TRP A 289 24.63 -26.45 -10.77
CA TRP A 289 25.89 -27.06 -11.18
C TRP A 289 26.97 -26.85 -10.12
N ASP A 290 27.46 -27.90 -9.52
CA ASP A 290 28.62 -27.82 -8.61
C ASP A 290 29.92 -27.84 -9.43
N VAL A 291 30.58 -26.69 -9.53
CA VAL A 291 31.81 -26.51 -10.31
C VAL A 291 32.92 -27.42 -9.77
N ALA A 292 32.99 -27.58 -8.44
CA ALA A 292 34.03 -28.39 -7.81
C ALA A 292 33.85 -29.90 -8.07
N ALA A 293 32.58 -30.34 -8.19
CA ALA A 293 32.27 -31.74 -8.49
C ALA A 293 32.11 -32.02 -9.98
N GLY A 294 31.93 -31.02 -10.81
CA GLY A 294 31.69 -31.13 -12.26
C GLY A 294 30.36 -31.82 -12.60
N MET A 295 29.32 -31.66 -11.76
CA MET A 295 28.04 -32.30 -11.94
C MET A 295 26.87 -31.48 -11.36
N ALA A 296 25.66 -31.78 -11.84
CA ALA A 296 24.43 -31.21 -11.28
C ALA A 296 24.05 -31.90 -9.95
N LYS A 297 23.60 -31.11 -8.99
CA LYS A 297 23.09 -31.54 -7.68
C LYS A 297 21.84 -30.77 -7.32
N THR A 298 21.02 -31.25 -6.40
CA THR A 298 19.88 -30.45 -5.90
C THR A 298 20.37 -29.20 -5.15
N HIS A 299 19.60 -28.14 -5.21
CA HIS A 299 19.98 -26.85 -4.65
C HIS A 299 20.31 -26.86 -3.15
N ASP A 300 19.83 -27.84 -2.43
CA ASP A 300 19.97 -28.04 -0.99
C ASP A 300 20.88 -29.22 -0.61
N ASP A 301 21.57 -29.80 -1.58
CA ASP A 301 22.57 -30.88 -1.32
C ASP A 301 23.75 -30.29 -0.55
N ALA A 302 23.97 -30.76 0.67
CA ALA A 302 25.05 -30.32 1.55
C ALA A 302 26.45 -30.54 0.99
N SER A 303 26.60 -31.36 -0.05
CA SER A 303 27.87 -31.63 -0.72
C SER A 303 28.20 -30.60 -1.83
N VAL A 304 27.32 -29.66 -2.15
CA VAL A 304 27.61 -28.57 -3.08
C VAL A 304 28.66 -27.65 -2.48
N LYS A 305 29.77 -27.52 -3.16
CA LYS A 305 30.90 -26.66 -2.71
C LYS A 305 30.95 -25.34 -3.42
N ASP A 306 30.63 -25.30 -4.70
CA ASP A 306 30.69 -24.10 -5.54
C ASP A 306 29.59 -24.14 -6.60
N ALA A 307 28.46 -23.58 -6.29
CA ALA A 307 27.34 -23.46 -7.23
C ALA A 307 27.66 -22.44 -8.34
N ALA A 308 27.53 -22.84 -9.59
CA ALA A 308 27.81 -21.98 -10.74
C ALA A 308 26.78 -20.87 -10.87
N LEU A 309 27.25 -19.65 -11.15
CA LEU A 309 26.42 -18.52 -11.57
C LEU A 309 26.49 -18.28 -13.08
N LEU A 310 27.54 -18.74 -13.75
CA LEU A 310 27.82 -18.49 -15.15
C LEU A 310 28.10 -19.82 -15.87
N GLY A 311 27.92 -19.81 -17.19
CA GLY A 311 28.24 -20.95 -18.06
C GLY A 311 27.02 -21.69 -18.60
N THR A 312 27.31 -22.70 -19.43
CA THR A 312 26.29 -23.61 -20.00
C THR A 312 26.69 -25.04 -19.65
N TYR A 313 25.77 -25.81 -19.15
CA TYR A 313 26.00 -27.16 -18.64
C TYR A 313 24.99 -28.15 -19.24
N THR A 314 25.47 -29.34 -19.57
CA THR A 314 24.57 -30.39 -20.07
C THR A 314 23.98 -31.15 -18.88
N VAL A 315 22.66 -31.11 -18.76
CA VAL A 315 21.91 -31.85 -17.71
C VAL A 315 20.82 -32.67 -18.41
N ASN A 316 20.82 -33.97 -18.22
CA ASN A 316 19.86 -34.88 -18.86
C ASN A 316 19.79 -34.75 -20.40
N GLY A 317 20.90 -34.39 -21.05
CA GLY A 317 20.99 -34.20 -22.49
C GLY A 317 20.58 -32.80 -23.00
N GLU A 318 20.14 -31.89 -22.12
CA GLU A 318 19.75 -30.52 -22.47
C GLU A 318 20.83 -29.50 -22.03
N ALA A 319 21.00 -28.45 -22.80
CA ALA A 319 21.91 -27.33 -22.47
C ALA A 319 21.21 -26.39 -21.50
N CYS A 320 21.59 -26.46 -20.22
CA CYS A 320 21.03 -25.64 -19.16
C CYS A 320 21.98 -24.51 -18.76
N ARG A 321 21.42 -23.37 -18.32
CA ARG A 321 22.20 -22.20 -17.87
C ARG A 321 21.70 -21.71 -16.51
N PRO A 322 22.59 -21.24 -15.60
CA PRO A 322 22.14 -20.62 -14.36
C PRO A 322 21.22 -19.41 -14.60
N GLY A 323 20.22 -19.25 -13.74
CA GLY A 323 19.29 -18.11 -13.82
C GLY A 323 19.99 -16.74 -13.81
N PHE A 324 21.10 -16.61 -13.06
CA PHE A 324 21.92 -15.40 -13.06
C PHE A 324 22.60 -15.12 -14.39
N GLU A 325 23.10 -16.18 -15.09
CA GLU A 325 23.63 -16.01 -16.45
C GLU A 325 22.57 -15.49 -17.41
N LEU A 326 21.34 -16.02 -17.30
CA LEU A 326 20.23 -15.54 -18.12
C LEU A 326 19.90 -14.07 -17.81
N LEU A 327 19.89 -13.67 -16.55
CA LEU A 327 19.69 -12.27 -16.15
C LEU A 327 20.79 -11.37 -16.74
N ARG A 328 22.05 -11.78 -16.61
CA ARG A 328 23.22 -11.04 -17.12
C ARG A 328 23.15 -10.83 -18.63
N GLU A 329 22.80 -11.87 -19.37
CA GLU A 329 22.60 -11.81 -20.83
C GLU A 329 21.40 -10.93 -21.19
N HIS A 330 20.28 -11.10 -20.47
CA HIS A 330 19.05 -10.35 -20.70
C HIS A 330 19.27 -8.83 -20.61
N VAL A 331 20.00 -8.37 -19.59
CA VAL A 331 20.20 -6.93 -19.42
C VAL A 331 21.22 -6.33 -20.37
N LYS A 332 21.95 -7.11 -21.17
CA LYS A 332 22.90 -6.57 -22.17
C LYS A 332 22.26 -5.64 -23.18
N ARG A 333 21.01 -5.86 -23.51
CA ARG A 333 20.24 -5.03 -24.44
C ARG A 333 19.75 -3.71 -23.84
N HIS A 334 19.86 -3.55 -22.50
CA HIS A 334 19.37 -2.40 -21.76
C HIS A 334 20.51 -1.45 -21.44
N SER A 335 21.21 -0.93 -22.44
CA SER A 335 22.33 0.02 -22.22
C SER A 335 21.82 1.36 -21.67
N PRO A 336 22.68 2.17 -20.99
CA PRO A 336 22.32 3.52 -20.61
C PRO A 336 21.84 4.41 -21.76
N GLU A 337 22.42 4.24 -22.95
CA GLU A 337 22.01 4.97 -24.17
C GLU A 337 20.60 4.58 -24.63
N TRP A 338 20.25 3.30 -24.57
CA TRP A 338 18.90 2.84 -24.80
C TRP A 338 17.92 3.46 -23.76
N ALA A 339 18.28 3.42 -22.48
CA ALA A 339 17.44 3.97 -21.42
C ALA A 339 17.25 5.49 -21.54
N GLU A 340 18.27 6.25 -21.98
CA GLU A 340 18.17 7.69 -22.22
C GLU A 340 17.03 8.02 -23.18
N THR A 341 16.89 7.25 -24.28
CA THR A 341 15.84 7.48 -25.27
C THR A 341 14.43 7.32 -24.71
N ILE A 342 14.29 6.46 -23.69
CA ILE A 342 13.02 6.14 -23.03
C ILE A 342 12.74 7.10 -21.87
N THR A 343 13.73 7.28 -21.00
CA THR A 343 13.56 7.96 -19.71
C THR A 343 13.75 9.48 -19.78
N GLY A 344 14.49 9.96 -20.79
CA GLY A 344 14.98 11.34 -20.86
C GLY A 344 16.11 11.63 -19.88
N VAL A 345 16.61 10.64 -19.13
CA VAL A 345 17.76 10.76 -18.24
C VAL A 345 19.03 10.44 -19.03
N ALA A 346 20.01 11.36 -19.02
CA ALA A 346 21.24 11.19 -19.78
C ALA A 346 21.99 9.89 -19.43
N ALA A 347 22.47 9.14 -20.43
CA ALA A 347 23.19 7.89 -20.27
C ALA A 347 24.38 8.02 -19.29
N ALA A 348 25.11 9.13 -19.35
CA ALA A 348 26.21 9.44 -18.42
C ALA A 348 25.72 9.52 -16.95
N THR A 349 24.53 10.07 -16.71
CA THR A 349 23.93 10.13 -15.38
C THR A 349 23.55 8.73 -14.88
N ILE A 350 22.89 7.92 -15.72
CA ILE A 350 22.52 6.54 -15.38
C ILE A 350 23.77 5.72 -15.01
N ARG A 351 24.81 5.81 -15.84
CA ARG A 351 26.07 5.08 -15.62
C ARG A 351 26.77 5.53 -14.33
N ARG A 352 26.80 6.85 -14.06
CA ARG A 352 27.36 7.41 -12.84
C ARG A 352 26.61 6.93 -11.58
N LEU A 353 25.29 6.99 -11.59
CA LEU A 353 24.46 6.53 -10.46
C LEU A 353 24.60 5.04 -10.21
N ALA A 354 24.67 4.22 -11.26
CA ALA A 354 24.95 2.80 -11.14
C ALA A 354 26.33 2.54 -10.52
N ARG A 355 27.35 3.29 -10.90
CA ARG A 355 28.69 3.20 -10.33
C ARG A 355 28.72 3.61 -8.87
N GLU A 356 28.15 4.78 -8.54
CA GLU A 356 28.05 5.28 -7.15
C GLU A 356 27.32 4.27 -6.25
N PHE A 357 26.21 3.68 -6.72
CA PHE A 357 25.44 2.68 -6.00
C PHE A 357 26.25 1.39 -5.76
N GLY A 358 26.91 0.88 -6.80
CA GLY A 358 27.75 -0.32 -6.72
C GLY A 358 28.93 -0.15 -5.78
N ASP A 359 29.65 0.98 -5.86
CA ASP A 359 30.76 1.29 -4.98
C ASP A 359 30.31 1.47 -3.52
N ALA A 360 29.15 2.14 -3.33
CA ALA A 360 28.56 2.33 -2.01
C ALA A 360 28.11 1.00 -1.38
N ALA A 361 27.72 0.01 -2.17
CA ALA A 361 27.30 -1.31 -1.66
C ALA A 361 28.43 -2.10 -0.96
N ARG A 362 29.69 -1.76 -1.21
CA ARG A 362 30.86 -2.36 -0.53
C ARG A 362 30.79 -3.89 -0.49
N VAL A 363 30.52 -4.52 -1.63
CA VAL A 363 30.42 -5.98 -1.75
C VAL A 363 31.61 -6.68 -1.06
N GLY A 364 31.34 -7.71 -0.24
CA GLY A 364 32.34 -8.43 0.55
C GLY A 364 32.63 -7.83 1.93
N SER A 365 32.19 -6.60 2.24
CA SER A 365 32.42 -5.99 3.56
C SER A 365 31.52 -6.59 4.65
N THR A 366 32.00 -6.53 5.88
CA THR A 366 31.29 -6.98 7.07
C THR A 366 31.29 -5.91 8.18
N ILE A 367 30.35 -6.03 9.10
CA ILE A 367 30.24 -5.21 10.31
C ILE A 367 29.92 -6.11 11.49
N VAL A 368 30.33 -5.71 12.70
CA VAL A 368 29.95 -6.43 13.94
C VAL A 368 28.90 -5.61 14.67
N LEU A 369 27.72 -6.20 14.90
CA LEU A 369 26.65 -5.63 15.69
C LEU A 369 26.25 -6.66 16.77
N ASP A 370 26.16 -6.22 18.02
CA ASP A 370 25.81 -7.06 19.18
C ASP A 370 26.66 -8.36 19.24
N GLY A 371 27.95 -8.28 18.88
CA GLY A 371 28.87 -9.40 18.85
C GLY A 371 28.74 -10.32 17.62
N VAL A 372 27.78 -10.08 16.72
CA VAL A 372 27.55 -10.89 15.52
C VAL A 372 28.19 -10.20 14.30
N ARG A 373 28.96 -10.97 13.53
CA ARG A 373 29.53 -10.51 12.26
C ARG A 373 28.52 -10.68 11.13
N LEU A 374 28.14 -9.57 10.49
CA LEU A 374 27.09 -9.51 9.45
C LEU A 374 27.62 -8.95 8.15
N PRO A 375 27.02 -9.27 6.99
CA PRO A 375 27.25 -8.57 5.74
C PRO A 375 26.92 -7.09 5.90
N TYR A 376 27.77 -6.21 5.33
CA TYR A 376 27.57 -4.77 5.34
C TYR A 376 27.47 -4.24 3.92
N ARG A 377 26.26 -3.78 3.51
CA ARG A 377 25.95 -3.29 2.16
C ARG A 377 25.26 -1.94 2.25
N PRO A 378 25.97 -0.85 2.54
CA PRO A 378 25.35 0.45 2.85
C PRO A 378 24.82 1.20 1.62
N ALA A 379 24.12 0.51 0.75
CA ALA A 379 23.41 1.04 -0.40
C ALA A 379 21.99 0.47 -0.48
N ALA A 380 21.01 1.30 -0.81
CA ALA A 380 19.60 0.89 -0.93
C ALA A 380 18.93 1.54 -2.14
N ALA A 381 18.25 0.77 -2.97
CA ALA A 381 17.30 1.23 -3.96
C ALA A 381 15.89 0.94 -3.46
N ILE A 382 15.04 1.95 -3.35
CA ILE A 382 13.67 1.78 -2.89
C ILE A 382 12.69 2.38 -3.87
N TYR A 383 11.50 1.84 -3.88
CA TYR A 383 10.39 2.30 -4.71
C TYR A 383 9.11 2.32 -3.91
N PHE A 384 8.14 3.07 -4.40
CA PHE A 384 6.77 2.95 -3.92
C PHE A 384 5.80 3.45 -5.00
N ARG A 385 4.75 4.11 -4.59
CA ARG A 385 3.58 4.41 -5.40
C ARG A 385 3.86 5.19 -6.69
N GLY A 386 4.82 6.12 -6.70
CA GLY A 386 5.16 6.89 -7.90
C GLY A 386 5.70 6.00 -9.01
N ALA A 387 6.63 5.10 -8.71
CA ALA A 387 7.19 4.18 -9.69
C ALA A 387 6.22 3.05 -10.06
N GLN A 388 5.50 2.47 -9.09
CA GLN A 388 4.64 1.31 -9.33
C GLN A 388 3.22 1.67 -9.82
N GLY A 389 2.84 2.94 -9.86
CA GLY A 389 1.51 3.41 -10.25
C GLY A 389 1.25 3.33 -11.76
N HIS A 390 1.68 2.26 -12.43
CA HIS A 390 1.63 2.12 -13.88
C HIS A 390 1.22 0.70 -14.29
N LYS A 391 0.75 0.55 -15.54
CA LYS A 391 0.37 -0.75 -16.08
C LYS A 391 1.51 -1.77 -16.05
N ASN A 392 2.76 -1.34 -16.15
CA ASN A 392 3.95 -2.21 -16.09
C ASN A 392 4.51 -2.38 -14.66
N SER A 393 3.73 -2.16 -13.62
CA SER A 393 4.14 -2.08 -12.21
C SER A 393 4.92 -3.29 -11.70
N SER A 394 4.57 -4.53 -12.08
CA SER A 394 5.28 -5.74 -11.65
C SER A 394 6.75 -5.72 -12.10
N HIS A 395 6.99 -5.36 -13.36
CA HIS A 395 8.32 -5.27 -13.92
C HIS A 395 9.12 -4.08 -13.38
N ILE A 396 8.48 -2.92 -13.15
CA ILE A 396 9.14 -1.77 -12.53
C ILE A 396 9.67 -2.15 -11.15
N CYS A 397 8.82 -2.69 -10.30
CA CYS A 397 9.21 -3.07 -8.94
C CYS A 397 10.30 -4.13 -8.95
N PHE A 398 10.19 -5.15 -9.81
CA PHE A 398 11.19 -6.21 -9.93
C PHE A 398 12.53 -5.67 -10.42
N ALA A 399 12.56 -4.79 -11.45
CA ALA A 399 13.79 -4.21 -11.98
C ALA A 399 14.52 -3.36 -10.93
N ILE A 400 13.78 -2.55 -10.16
CA ILE A 400 14.40 -1.72 -9.11
C ILE A 400 14.91 -2.61 -7.98
N ASP A 401 14.19 -3.65 -7.60
CA ASP A 401 14.60 -4.53 -6.52
C ASP A 401 15.82 -5.37 -6.87
N LEU A 402 15.99 -5.73 -8.14
CA LEU A 402 17.22 -6.38 -8.62
C LEU A 402 18.49 -5.56 -8.32
N LEU A 403 18.43 -4.23 -8.25
CA LEU A 403 19.57 -3.42 -7.82
C LEU A 403 20.07 -3.83 -6.43
N ASN A 404 19.14 -4.08 -5.49
CA ASN A 404 19.48 -4.54 -4.15
C ASN A 404 19.97 -5.99 -4.16
N GLN A 405 19.33 -6.86 -4.94
CA GLN A 405 19.65 -8.29 -4.97
C GLN A 405 21.02 -8.56 -5.59
N VAL A 406 21.38 -7.89 -6.68
CA VAL A 406 22.67 -8.16 -7.36
C VAL A 406 23.86 -7.76 -6.53
N VAL A 407 23.75 -6.75 -5.67
CA VAL A 407 24.85 -6.33 -4.77
C VAL A 407 24.72 -6.90 -3.35
N GLY A 408 23.74 -7.79 -3.10
CA GLY A 408 23.51 -8.42 -1.80
C GLY A 408 23.01 -7.46 -0.71
N ALA A 409 22.36 -6.33 -1.10
CA ALA A 409 21.91 -5.28 -0.18
C ALA A 409 20.45 -5.48 0.30
N ALA A 410 19.89 -6.67 0.18
CA ALA A 410 18.52 -6.97 0.60
C ALA A 410 18.48 -7.56 2.01
N ASP A 411 17.77 -6.89 2.93
CA ASP A 411 17.55 -7.29 4.33
C ASP A 411 18.82 -7.54 5.13
N VAL A 412 19.87 -6.79 4.83
CA VAL A 412 21.17 -6.81 5.51
C VAL A 412 21.53 -5.41 6.02
N VAL A 413 22.59 -5.31 6.84
CA VAL A 413 23.02 -4.04 7.44
C VAL A 413 23.37 -3.03 6.36
N GLY A 414 22.76 -1.86 6.41
CA GLY A 414 22.94 -0.73 5.51
C GLY A 414 22.13 -0.78 4.22
N GLY A 415 21.49 -1.91 3.92
CA GLY A 415 20.77 -2.13 2.67
C GLY A 415 19.30 -1.68 2.68
N ALA A 416 18.57 -2.17 1.70
CA ALA A 416 17.12 -2.05 1.65
C ALA A 416 16.48 -3.08 2.58
N LEU A 417 15.69 -2.60 3.53
CA LEU A 417 14.99 -3.46 4.49
C LEU A 417 13.53 -3.62 4.07
N GLY A 418 13.07 -4.85 4.05
CA GLY A 418 11.66 -5.15 4.02
C GLY A 418 11.00 -4.63 5.30
N PHE A 419 9.92 -3.88 5.15
CA PHE A 419 9.28 -3.21 6.27
C PHE A 419 8.64 -4.22 7.22
N ASN A 420 9.28 -4.44 8.36
CA ASN A 420 8.93 -5.40 9.41
C ASN A 420 8.78 -6.85 8.95
N PRO A 421 9.77 -7.47 8.33
CA PRO A 421 9.60 -8.81 7.77
C PRO A 421 9.45 -9.91 8.82
N VAL A 422 10.28 -9.93 9.87
CA VAL A 422 10.43 -11.10 10.76
C VAL A 422 10.01 -10.83 12.21
N CYS A 423 9.51 -9.71 12.49
CA CYS A 423 9.69 -9.03 13.75
C CYS A 423 8.47 -8.97 14.66
N HIS A 424 7.55 -9.87 14.52
CA HIS A 424 6.34 -9.85 15.34
C HIS A 424 6.44 -10.63 16.66
N GLY A 425 7.62 -11.16 16.99
CA GLY A 425 7.85 -11.88 18.24
C GLY A 425 7.99 -10.93 19.42
N HIS A 426 7.50 -11.39 20.54
CA HIS A 426 7.73 -10.78 21.85
C HIS A 426 7.94 -11.91 22.86
N PRO A 427 9.17 -12.38 23.06
CA PRO A 427 9.46 -13.59 23.86
C PRO A 427 8.98 -13.50 25.31
N GLU A 428 9.01 -12.30 25.88
CA GLU A 428 8.62 -12.06 27.29
C GLU A 428 7.10 -12.08 27.48
N THR A 429 6.34 -11.75 26.44
CA THR A 429 4.86 -11.68 26.50
C THR A 429 4.18 -12.80 25.71
N GLY A 430 4.96 -13.75 25.15
CA GLY A 430 4.43 -14.89 24.42
C GLY A 430 3.95 -14.59 23.00
N ARG A 431 4.08 -13.34 22.50
CA ARG A 431 3.73 -13.02 21.13
C ARG A 431 4.59 -13.81 20.14
N PRO A 432 4.02 -14.57 19.20
CA PRO A 432 4.80 -15.41 18.31
C PRO A 432 5.64 -14.59 17.33
N ARG A 433 6.88 -15.01 17.15
CA ARG A 433 7.77 -14.48 16.12
C ARG A 433 7.40 -15.07 14.76
N TYR A 434 7.31 -14.20 13.75
CA TYR A 434 7.17 -14.64 12.38
C TYR A 434 8.56 -14.80 11.72
N VAL A 435 8.77 -15.89 11.00
CA VAL A 435 10.01 -16.17 10.25
C VAL A 435 9.63 -16.68 8.86
N PRO A 436 10.18 -16.12 7.76
CA PRO A 436 9.98 -16.67 6.42
C PRO A 436 10.45 -18.13 6.34
N ARG A 437 9.72 -18.94 5.59
CA ARG A 437 10.03 -20.35 5.38
C ARG A 437 10.38 -20.63 3.94
N ALA A 438 11.25 -21.62 3.72
CA ALA A 438 11.55 -22.11 2.38
C ALA A 438 10.50 -23.14 1.96
N GLU A 439 10.04 -23.02 0.73
CA GLU A 439 9.26 -24.04 0.03
C GLU A 439 10.18 -25.19 -0.44
N ARG A 440 9.60 -26.20 -1.08
CA ARG A 440 10.35 -27.37 -1.57
C ARG A 440 11.44 -27.01 -2.57
N ASP A 441 11.28 -25.94 -3.30
CA ASP A 441 12.25 -25.38 -4.24
C ASP A 441 13.26 -24.43 -3.59
N GLY A 442 13.25 -24.30 -2.27
CA GLY A 442 14.10 -23.40 -1.50
C GLY A 442 13.69 -21.94 -1.52
N LEU A 443 12.69 -21.57 -2.33
CA LEU A 443 12.26 -20.20 -2.41
C LEU A 443 11.38 -19.79 -1.22
N MET A 444 11.47 -18.53 -0.87
CA MET A 444 10.82 -17.97 0.29
C MET A 444 9.30 -17.91 0.11
N THR A 445 8.58 -18.54 1.02
CA THR A 445 7.16 -18.26 1.20
C THR A 445 7.02 -16.95 1.95
N PRO A 446 6.27 -15.97 1.41
CA PRO A 446 5.99 -14.75 2.14
C PRO A 446 5.21 -14.99 3.42
N GLY A 447 4.57 -16.14 3.59
CA GLY A 447 3.98 -16.73 4.83
C GLY A 447 3.48 -15.73 5.86
N THR A 448 3.13 -14.52 5.46
CA THR A 448 2.60 -13.54 6.38
C THR A 448 1.08 -13.66 6.34
N TRP A 449 0.50 -13.78 7.49
CA TRP A 449 -0.93 -13.57 7.67
C TRP A 449 -1.40 -12.23 7.03
N MET A 450 -0.48 -11.37 6.64
CA MET A 450 -0.72 -10.08 5.98
C MET A 450 -0.92 -10.15 4.48
N LEU A 451 -0.44 -11.21 3.86
CA LEU A 451 -0.57 -11.45 2.43
C LEU A 451 -1.22 -12.81 2.17
N PRO A 452 -2.34 -13.15 2.84
CA PRO A 452 -3.02 -14.43 2.61
C PRO A 452 -3.49 -14.57 1.16
N HIS A 453 -3.56 -13.44 0.45
CA HIS A 453 -3.94 -13.38 -0.98
C HIS A 453 -2.75 -13.45 -1.92
N LEU A 454 -1.52 -13.46 -1.41
CA LEU A 454 -0.29 -13.54 -2.19
C LEU A 454 0.57 -14.70 -1.71
N PRO A 455 0.07 -15.95 -1.77
CA PRO A 455 0.88 -17.11 -1.43
C PRO A 455 2.03 -17.23 -2.44
N TYR A 456 3.18 -17.71 -1.97
CA TYR A 456 4.23 -18.16 -2.86
C TYR A 456 4.42 -19.68 -2.65
N PRO A 457 4.44 -20.51 -3.68
CA PRO A 457 4.16 -20.16 -5.09
C PRO A 457 2.75 -19.57 -5.25
N PRO A 458 2.53 -18.70 -6.25
CA PRO A 458 1.21 -18.14 -6.50
C PRO A 458 0.17 -19.26 -6.67
N ALA A 459 -1.05 -19.01 -6.18
CA ALA A 459 -2.15 -19.90 -6.43
C ALA A 459 -2.37 -20.09 -7.93
N GLU A 460 -2.82 -21.27 -8.34
CA GLU A 460 -3.17 -21.49 -9.74
C GLU A 460 -4.32 -20.60 -10.19
N PRO A 461 -4.19 -19.89 -11.33
CA PRO A 461 -5.30 -19.13 -11.89
C PRO A 461 -6.48 -20.05 -12.19
N ARG A 462 -7.66 -19.59 -11.84
CA ARG A 462 -8.91 -20.30 -12.12
C ARG A 462 -9.95 -19.31 -12.64
N HIS A 463 -11.03 -19.85 -13.14
CA HIS A 463 -12.16 -19.05 -13.57
C HIS A 463 -12.68 -18.20 -12.39
N PRO A 464 -12.90 -16.88 -12.59
CA PRO A 464 -13.36 -16.01 -11.51
C PRO A 464 -14.70 -16.44 -10.96
N ASP A 465 -14.83 -16.42 -9.64
CA ASP A 465 -16.08 -16.59 -8.91
C ASP A 465 -16.39 -15.40 -8.00
N SER A 466 -15.50 -14.39 -7.97
CA SER A 466 -15.67 -13.10 -7.31
C SER A 466 -15.59 -11.94 -8.29
N MET A 467 -16.14 -10.80 -7.90
CA MET A 467 -16.07 -9.57 -8.71
C MET A 467 -14.70 -8.91 -8.73
N GLY A 468 -13.84 -9.31 -7.83
CA GLY A 468 -12.45 -8.84 -7.77
C GLY A 468 -11.55 -9.50 -8.82
N PHE A 469 -11.97 -10.63 -9.39
CA PHE A 469 -11.19 -11.44 -10.32
C PHE A 469 -9.81 -11.87 -9.80
N ILE A 470 -9.64 -11.89 -8.48
CA ILE A 470 -8.37 -12.27 -7.83
C ILE A 470 -8.03 -13.74 -8.13
N GLU A 471 -9.03 -14.57 -8.35
CA GLU A 471 -8.87 -15.97 -8.72
C GLU A 471 -8.14 -16.14 -10.07
N LEU A 472 -8.33 -15.21 -10.99
CA LEU A 472 -7.60 -15.18 -12.28
C LEU A 472 -6.25 -14.49 -12.15
N PHE A 473 -6.10 -13.55 -11.20
CA PHE A 473 -4.88 -12.76 -11.01
C PHE A 473 -4.32 -12.94 -9.58
N PRO A 474 -3.74 -14.11 -9.27
CA PRO A 474 -3.38 -14.49 -7.90
C PRO A 474 -2.23 -13.67 -7.28
N LEU A 475 -1.53 -12.84 -8.05
CA LEU A 475 -0.56 -11.87 -7.54
C LEU A 475 -1.17 -10.49 -7.24
N SER A 476 -2.50 -10.38 -7.32
CA SER A 476 -3.25 -9.20 -6.90
C SER A 476 -3.84 -9.40 -5.50
N HIS A 477 -3.76 -8.40 -4.64
CA HIS A 477 -4.44 -8.42 -3.35
C HIS A 477 -5.69 -7.54 -3.33
N VAL A 478 -5.83 -6.62 -4.29
CA VAL A 478 -6.99 -5.73 -4.44
C VAL A 478 -7.22 -5.45 -5.92
N SER A 479 -8.48 -5.45 -6.36
CA SER A 479 -8.85 -5.15 -7.73
C SER A 479 -9.59 -3.81 -7.83
N PRO A 480 -9.10 -2.84 -8.62
CA PRO A 480 -9.84 -1.61 -8.90
C PRO A 480 -11.10 -1.85 -9.71
N LEU A 481 -11.18 -2.98 -10.39
CA LEU A 481 -12.29 -3.34 -11.27
C LEU A 481 -13.62 -3.54 -10.52
N MET A 482 -13.57 -3.81 -9.20
CA MET A 482 -14.79 -3.88 -8.37
C MET A 482 -15.56 -2.55 -8.33
N ALA A 483 -14.89 -1.43 -8.56
CA ALA A 483 -15.54 -0.11 -8.62
C ALA A 483 -15.75 0.37 -10.06
N SER A 484 -15.20 -0.32 -11.03
CA SER A 484 -15.43 0.04 -12.42
C SER A 484 -16.79 -0.44 -12.85
N ALA A 485 -17.45 0.40 -13.58
CA ALA A 485 -18.86 0.32 -13.69
C ALA A 485 -19.40 -0.51 -14.75
N ASP A 486 -18.68 -0.93 -15.64
CA ASP A 486 -19.37 -1.79 -16.58
C ASP A 486 -19.39 -3.22 -16.05
N GLN A 487 -19.95 -3.33 -14.84
CA GLN A 487 -20.16 -4.61 -14.19
C GLN A 487 -20.92 -5.58 -15.10
N GLU A 488 -21.87 -5.12 -15.91
CA GLU A 488 -22.53 -6.00 -16.89
C GLU A 488 -21.56 -6.58 -17.88
N GLN A 489 -20.63 -5.77 -18.40
CA GLN A 489 -19.62 -6.22 -19.32
C GLN A 489 -18.72 -7.30 -18.69
N TRP A 490 -18.32 -7.11 -17.44
CA TRP A 490 -17.43 -8.03 -16.74
C TRP A 490 -18.14 -9.29 -16.26
N TRP A 491 -19.36 -9.17 -15.70
CA TRP A 491 -20.16 -10.34 -15.32
C TRP A 491 -20.48 -11.21 -16.49
N GLN A 492 -20.95 -10.61 -17.60
CA GLN A 492 -21.27 -11.36 -18.81
C GLN A 492 -20.04 -12.02 -19.39
N ARG A 493 -18.90 -11.31 -19.40
CA ARG A 493 -17.66 -11.84 -19.95
C ARG A 493 -17.13 -13.05 -19.18
N PHE A 494 -17.29 -13.08 -17.87
CA PHE A 494 -16.82 -14.17 -17.01
C PHE A 494 -17.94 -15.06 -16.48
N ASP A 495 -19.19 -14.93 -16.98
CA ASP A 495 -20.36 -15.73 -16.58
C ASP A 495 -20.54 -15.81 -15.05
N LEU A 496 -20.34 -14.72 -14.35
CA LEU A 496 -20.58 -14.69 -12.91
C LEU A 496 -22.07 -14.93 -12.64
N PRO A 497 -22.44 -15.97 -11.85
CA PRO A 497 -23.82 -16.41 -11.73
C PRO A 497 -24.67 -15.52 -10.81
N TYR A 498 -24.17 -14.41 -10.34
CA TYR A 498 -24.86 -13.49 -9.43
C TYR A 498 -24.52 -12.03 -9.78
N ARG A 499 -25.34 -11.13 -9.26
CA ARG A 499 -25.07 -9.67 -9.27
C ARG A 499 -25.13 -9.14 -7.84
N PRO A 500 -24.20 -8.24 -7.40
CA PRO A 500 -24.35 -7.58 -6.13
C PRO A 500 -25.62 -6.73 -6.10
N LYS A 501 -26.41 -6.90 -5.06
CA LYS A 501 -27.62 -6.13 -4.80
C LYS A 501 -27.43 -5.09 -3.74
N MET A 502 -26.57 -5.37 -2.76
CA MET A 502 -26.34 -4.50 -1.62
C MET A 502 -24.86 -4.14 -1.50
N LEU A 503 -24.59 -2.88 -1.22
CA LEU A 503 -23.27 -2.38 -0.85
C LEU A 503 -23.26 -1.91 0.59
N LEU A 504 -22.41 -2.52 1.41
CA LEU A 504 -22.05 -2.03 2.73
C LEU A 504 -20.74 -1.26 2.64
N ASN A 505 -20.79 0.04 2.87
CA ASN A 505 -19.64 0.93 2.79
C ASN A 505 -19.17 1.36 4.17
N TYR A 506 -17.85 1.40 4.36
CA TYR A 506 -17.22 1.95 5.55
C TYR A 506 -16.27 3.08 5.20
N GLY A 507 -16.72 4.32 5.31
CA GLY A 507 -15.96 5.54 5.17
C GLY A 507 -15.22 5.71 3.84
N ALA A 508 -15.61 4.99 2.79
CA ALA A 508 -14.95 5.05 1.51
C ALA A 508 -15.74 5.92 0.52
N ASN A 509 -15.04 6.85 -0.14
CA ASN A 509 -15.57 7.66 -1.22
C ASN A 509 -14.97 7.19 -2.56
N SER A 510 -15.56 6.14 -3.14
CA SER A 510 -15.05 5.54 -4.38
C SER A 510 -15.13 6.48 -5.58
N LEU A 511 -16.05 7.44 -5.59
CA LEU A 511 -16.11 8.48 -6.63
C LEU A 511 -14.83 9.33 -6.67
N MET A 512 -14.20 9.57 -5.51
CA MET A 512 -12.96 10.33 -5.41
C MET A 512 -11.70 9.44 -5.46
N SER A 513 -11.78 8.19 -5.02
CA SER A 513 -10.59 7.35 -4.81
C SER A 513 -10.29 6.38 -5.96
N VAL A 514 -11.17 6.23 -6.92
CA VAL A 514 -10.94 5.27 -8.02
C VAL A 514 -10.40 5.98 -9.25
N GLY A 515 -11.23 6.50 -10.05
CA GLY A 515 -10.94 7.12 -11.34
C GLY A 515 -12.21 7.13 -12.14
N ASN A 516 -12.34 8.04 -13.08
CA ASN A 516 -13.51 8.09 -13.94
C ASN A 516 -14.83 8.05 -13.15
N LYS A 517 -15.17 9.20 -12.58
CA LYS A 517 -16.34 9.29 -11.69
C LYS A 517 -17.66 8.87 -12.34
N GLU A 518 -17.80 9.04 -13.67
CA GLU A 518 -18.99 8.62 -14.41
C GLU A 518 -19.12 7.08 -14.38
N THR A 519 -17.99 6.40 -14.57
CA THR A 519 -17.92 4.94 -14.47
C THR A 519 -18.31 4.46 -13.08
N VAL A 520 -17.72 5.02 -12.04
CA VAL A 520 -18.04 4.65 -10.66
C VAL A 520 -19.49 4.98 -10.32
N ALA A 521 -20.00 6.14 -10.76
CA ALA A 521 -21.40 6.53 -10.56
C ALA A 521 -22.38 5.55 -11.21
N ALA A 522 -22.08 5.09 -12.43
CA ALA A 522 -22.89 4.08 -13.11
C ALA A 522 -22.92 2.75 -12.33
N THR A 523 -21.80 2.35 -11.72
CA THR A 523 -21.75 1.18 -10.84
C THR A 523 -22.60 1.36 -9.59
N LEU A 524 -22.42 2.47 -8.89
CA LEU A 524 -23.15 2.73 -7.66
C LEU A 524 -24.67 2.81 -7.90
N GLY A 525 -25.08 3.32 -9.07
CA GLY A 525 -26.49 3.38 -9.49
C GLY A 525 -27.14 2.02 -9.71
N LYS A 526 -26.37 0.92 -9.81
CA LYS A 526 -26.89 -0.44 -10.02
C LYS A 526 -27.19 -1.20 -8.73
N PHE A 527 -26.77 -0.70 -7.58
CA PHE A 527 -27.09 -1.34 -6.30
C PHE A 527 -28.52 -1.01 -5.88
N ASP A 528 -29.29 -2.04 -5.51
CA ASP A 528 -30.65 -1.89 -4.97
C ASP A 528 -30.63 -1.13 -3.64
N PHE A 529 -29.57 -1.32 -2.84
CA PHE A 529 -29.45 -0.72 -1.53
C PHE A 529 -27.97 -0.48 -1.14
N ILE A 530 -27.70 0.72 -0.60
CA ILE A 530 -26.36 1.12 -0.12
C ILE A 530 -26.50 1.64 1.31
N ALA A 531 -25.83 0.98 2.25
CA ALA A 531 -25.65 1.46 3.62
C ALA A 531 -24.21 1.91 3.83
N SER A 532 -24.00 3.10 4.40
CA SER A 532 -22.67 3.67 4.61
C SER A 532 -22.47 4.14 6.04
N PHE A 533 -21.36 3.74 6.64
CA PHE A 533 -20.81 4.36 7.86
C PHE A 533 -19.91 5.50 7.45
N ASP A 534 -20.22 6.71 7.87
CA ASP A 534 -19.46 7.90 7.47
C ASP A 534 -19.32 8.94 8.60
N LEU A 535 -18.19 9.68 8.54
CA LEU A 535 -17.96 10.84 9.39
C LEU A 535 -18.64 12.11 8.82
N PHE A 536 -18.70 12.21 7.50
CA PHE A 536 -19.22 13.33 6.73
C PHE A 536 -20.10 12.85 5.59
N LEU A 537 -21.07 13.65 5.20
CA LEU A 537 -21.66 13.49 3.88
C LEU A 537 -20.64 13.93 2.82
N ASN A 538 -20.53 13.15 1.75
CA ASN A 538 -19.57 13.36 0.67
C ASN A 538 -20.17 12.99 -0.68
N GLU A 539 -19.39 12.95 -1.75
CA GLU A 539 -19.84 12.63 -3.10
C GLU A 539 -20.52 11.24 -3.18
N PHE A 540 -20.01 10.27 -2.42
CA PHE A 540 -20.60 8.92 -2.36
C PHE A 540 -21.99 8.92 -1.73
N SER A 541 -22.26 9.84 -0.81
CA SER A 541 -23.54 9.94 -0.10
C SER A 541 -24.72 10.20 -1.06
N ASP A 542 -24.46 10.77 -2.25
CA ASP A 542 -25.49 10.97 -3.27
C ASP A 542 -26.10 9.65 -3.79
N PHE A 543 -25.46 8.52 -3.51
CA PHE A 543 -25.92 7.17 -3.90
C PHE A 543 -26.40 6.30 -2.73
N ALA A 544 -26.05 6.66 -1.49
CA ALA A 544 -26.44 5.89 -0.32
C ALA A 544 -27.93 6.00 0.01
N ASP A 545 -28.50 4.92 0.54
CA ASP A 545 -29.89 4.85 1.04
C ASP A 545 -29.96 5.12 2.55
N ILE A 546 -28.97 4.62 3.29
CA ILE A 546 -28.80 4.89 4.72
C ILE A 546 -27.38 5.34 4.99
N ILE A 547 -27.24 6.42 5.78
CA ILE A 547 -25.98 6.87 6.36
C ILE A 547 -26.03 6.63 7.88
N LEU A 548 -25.03 5.96 8.39
CA LEU A 548 -24.83 5.68 9.81
C LEU A 548 -23.71 6.59 10.35
N PRO A 549 -23.96 7.37 11.41
CA PRO A 549 -22.98 8.30 11.97
C PRO A 549 -21.86 7.55 12.70
N ASP A 550 -20.65 7.54 12.12
CA ASP A 550 -19.48 6.92 12.74
C ASP A 550 -18.78 7.86 13.72
N ALA A 551 -18.05 7.26 14.64
CA ALA A 551 -17.20 7.95 15.60
C ALA A 551 -15.78 8.12 15.04
N SER A 552 -15.13 9.26 15.31
CA SER A 552 -13.77 9.56 14.88
C SER A 552 -12.73 8.74 15.64
N TYR A 553 -11.47 8.76 15.17
CA TYR A 553 -10.38 8.05 15.83
C TYR A 553 -10.06 8.54 17.26
N LEU A 554 -10.54 9.72 17.63
CA LEU A 554 -10.44 10.25 19.00
C LEU A 554 -11.60 9.81 19.92
N GLU A 555 -12.60 9.15 19.34
CA GLU A 555 -13.83 8.71 20.01
C GLU A 555 -13.94 7.19 20.10
N VAL A 556 -13.01 6.39 19.52
CA VAL A 556 -13.10 4.93 19.42
C VAL A 556 -11.93 4.18 20.02
N LEU A 557 -12.20 2.96 20.45
CA LEU A 557 -11.20 1.96 20.83
C LEU A 557 -10.74 1.18 19.60
N ASP A 558 -9.42 0.94 19.52
CA ASP A 558 -8.85 -0.05 18.63
C ASP A 558 -7.55 -0.62 19.24
N PRO A 559 -7.45 -1.92 19.47
CA PRO A 559 -6.25 -2.54 20.02
C PRO A 559 -5.08 -2.53 19.03
N ARG A 560 -5.37 -2.26 17.76
CA ARG A 560 -4.38 -2.19 16.66
C ARG A 560 -4.27 -0.75 16.19
N PRO A 561 -3.11 -0.13 16.29
CA PRO A 561 -2.94 1.28 15.93
C PRO A 561 -3.11 1.54 14.43
N ASN A 562 -2.81 0.56 13.58
CA ASN A 562 -2.98 0.63 12.13
C ASN A 562 -3.07 -0.77 11.51
N PHE A 563 -3.47 -0.83 10.23
CA PHE A 563 -3.44 -2.04 9.41
C PHE A 563 -2.61 -1.80 8.13
N PRO A 564 -1.74 -2.70 7.79
CA PRO A 564 -1.18 -3.71 8.67
C PRO A 564 -0.37 -3.02 9.78
N PHE A 565 -0.59 -3.39 11.00
CA PHE A 565 0.00 -2.76 12.20
C PHE A 565 1.53 -2.71 12.21
N ILE A 566 2.18 -3.45 11.35
CA ILE A 566 3.62 -3.40 11.15
C ILE A 566 4.13 -2.04 10.64
N PHE A 567 3.30 -1.24 10.00
CA PHE A 567 3.70 0.09 9.52
C PHE A 567 3.95 1.10 10.63
N ASN A 568 3.56 0.76 11.85
CA ASN A 568 3.76 1.62 12.99
C ASN A 568 5.16 1.54 13.58
N HIS A 569 5.93 0.51 13.20
CA HIS A 569 7.27 0.33 13.76
C HIS A 569 8.31 1.06 12.91
N PRO A 570 9.23 1.84 13.51
CA PRO A 570 10.37 2.40 12.79
C PRO A 570 11.20 1.29 12.15
N ALA A 571 11.68 1.50 10.93
CA ALA A 571 12.56 0.55 10.27
C ALA A 571 13.99 0.61 10.85
N GLY A 572 14.69 -0.52 10.80
CA GLY A 572 16.05 -0.64 11.30
C GLY A 572 16.13 -0.94 12.81
N PRO A 573 17.33 -0.86 13.39
CA PRO A 573 17.59 -1.12 14.82
C PRO A 573 16.85 -0.16 15.74
N GLY A 574 16.68 -0.56 16.97
CA GLY A 574 16.04 0.24 18.02
C GLY A 574 14.99 -0.53 18.79
N MET A 575 13.84 0.09 19.00
CA MET A 575 12.75 -0.50 19.77
C MET A 575 11.57 -0.86 18.87
N TRP A 576 10.91 -1.95 19.16
CA TRP A 576 9.53 -2.20 18.73
C TRP A 576 8.59 -1.36 19.61
N GLY A 577 7.44 -0.98 19.05
CA GLY A 577 6.39 -0.31 19.79
C GLY A 577 5.01 -0.75 19.31
N TRP A 578 4.08 -0.90 20.22
CA TRP A 578 2.69 -1.18 19.93
C TRP A 578 1.81 -0.23 20.71
N PRO A 579 1.42 0.92 20.10
CA PRO A 579 0.52 1.86 20.73
C PRO A 579 -0.94 1.41 20.61
N ILE A 580 -1.76 1.74 21.60
CA ILE A 580 -3.21 1.58 21.52
C ILE A 580 -3.87 2.82 20.92
N ARG A 581 -5.00 2.65 20.28
CA ARG A 581 -5.98 3.73 20.07
C ARG A 581 -7.09 3.57 21.08
N GLN A 582 -7.30 4.60 21.91
CA GLN A 582 -8.40 4.64 22.86
C GLN A 582 -9.20 5.93 22.72
N PRO A 583 -10.48 5.93 23.13
CA PRO A 583 -11.28 7.14 23.17
C PRO A 583 -10.62 8.22 24.03
N VAL A 584 -10.42 9.39 23.48
CA VAL A 584 -9.99 10.59 24.22
C VAL A 584 -11.22 11.29 24.81
N VAL A 585 -12.31 11.27 24.07
CA VAL A 585 -13.65 11.72 24.48
C VAL A 585 -14.69 10.69 24.08
N PRO A 586 -15.83 10.58 24.77
CA PRO A 586 -16.94 9.76 24.30
C PRO A 586 -17.53 10.35 23.02
N PRO A 587 -18.11 9.50 22.14
CA PRO A 587 -18.88 9.98 21.00
C PRO A 587 -20.02 10.90 21.47
N THR A 588 -20.21 12.00 20.74
CA THR A 588 -21.31 12.94 21.02
C THR A 588 -22.49 12.69 20.07
N HIS A 589 -23.67 13.25 20.40
CA HIS A 589 -24.91 13.03 19.66
C HIS A 589 -25.29 11.53 19.62
N GLU A 590 -25.66 11.01 18.44
CA GLU A 590 -25.97 9.58 18.24
C GLU A 590 -24.86 8.84 17.49
N ARG A 591 -23.64 9.39 17.42
CA ARG A 591 -22.50 8.71 16.79
C ARG A 591 -22.18 7.43 17.55
N ARG A 592 -21.86 6.36 16.82
CA ARG A 592 -21.45 5.07 17.39
C ARG A 592 -20.23 4.54 16.66
N SER A 593 -19.42 3.76 17.36
CA SER A 593 -18.33 3.04 16.74
C SER A 593 -18.87 2.05 15.74
N ALA A 594 -18.46 2.16 14.48
CA ALA A 594 -18.83 1.19 13.45
C ALA A 594 -18.49 -0.26 13.84
N ARG A 595 -17.48 -0.45 14.70
CA ARG A 595 -17.07 -1.77 15.20
C ARG A 595 -18.15 -2.41 16.06
N GLU A 596 -18.65 -1.67 17.05
CA GLU A 596 -19.73 -2.13 17.93
C GLU A 596 -21.01 -2.38 17.15
N VAL A 597 -21.33 -1.47 16.23
CA VAL A 597 -22.53 -1.59 15.40
C VAL A 597 -22.46 -2.83 14.52
N LEU A 598 -21.35 -3.07 13.84
CA LEU A 598 -21.20 -4.22 12.93
C LEU A 598 -21.22 -5.56 13.67
N LEU A 599 -20.57 -5.62 14.84
CA LEU A 599 -20.61 -6.80 15.71
C LEU A 599 -22.04 -7.07 16.18
N GLY A 600 -22.77 -6.02 16.59
CA GLY A 600 -24.18 -6.09 16.95
C GLY A 600 -25.07 -6.56 15.80
N VAL A 601 -24.80 -6.10 14.57
CA VAL A 601 -25.50 -6.57 13.36
C VAL A 601 -25.29 -8.08 13.14
N ALA A 602 -24.04 -8.56 13.28
CA ALA A 602 -23.76 -9.97 13.16
C ALA A 602 -24.55 -10.83 14.17
N TYR A 603 -24.59 -10.40 15.42
CA TYR A 603 -25.37 -11.11 16.46
C TYR A 603 -26.88 -11.03 16.24
N ARG A 604 -27.38 -9.87 15.81
CA ARG A 604 -28.82 -9.68 15.47
C ARG A 604 -29.26 -10.61 14.35
N MET A 605 -28.41 -10.87 13.38
CA MET A 605 -28.64 -11.80 12.27
C MET A 605 -28.43 -13.27 12.65
N GLY A 606 -28.13 -13.60 13.90
CA GLY A 606 -27.80 -14.96 14.31
C GLY A 606 -26.46 -15.50 13.81
N LEU A 607 -25.57 -14.63 13.32
CA LEU A 607 -24.23 -14.99 12.82
C LEU A 607 -23.17 -15.05 13.94
N GLY A 608 -23.57 -15.10 15.19
CA GLY A 608 -22.64 -15.10 16.33
C GLY A 608 -21.56 -16.19 16.24
N PRO A 609 -21.92 -17.46 16.00
CA PRO A 609 -20.93 -18.52 15.86
C PRO A 609 -19.90 -18.26 14.75
N GLU A 610 -20.36 -17.89 13.56
CA GLU A 610 -19.52 -17.63 12.39
C GLU A 610 -18.64 -16.38 12.62
N MET A 611 -19.21 -15.35 13.23
CA MET A 611 -18.48 -14.11 13.53
C MET A 611 -17.38 -14.33 14.58
N ASN A 612 -17.66 -15.05 15.65
CA ASN A 612 -16.68 -15.36 16.69
C ASN A 612 -15.57 -16.27 16.16
N MET A 613 -15.90 -17.25 15.32
CA MET A 613 -14.93 -18.09 14.66
C MET A 613 -14.04 -17.26 13.70
N ALA A 614 -14.63 -16.38 12.91
CA ALA A 614 -13.90 -15.48 12.04
C ALA A 614 -12.98 -14.53 12.84
N LEU A 615 -13.46 -13.97 13.96
CA LEU A 615 -12.64 -13.14 14.85
C LEU A 615 -11.45 -13.93 15.41
N ASN A 616 -11.66 -15.19 15.85
CA ASN A 616 -10.56 -16.03 16.32
C ASN A 616 -9.48 -16.19 15.24
N VAL A 617 -9.86 -16.44 13.99
CA VAL A 617 -8.91 -16.56 12.88
C VAL A 617 -8.21 -15.25 12.56
N PHE A 618 -8.97 -14.18 12.31
CA PHE A 618 -8.41 -12.89 11.85
C PHE A 618 -7.67 -12.11 12.95
N TYR A 619 -8.05 -12.32 14.21
CA TYR A 619 -7.36 -11.71 15.36
C TYR A 619 -6.30 -12.64 15.95
N GLY A 620 -6.24 -13.89 15.46
CA GLY A 620 -5.27 -14.90 15.89
C GLY A 620 -5.48 -15.30 17.35
N LEU A 621 -6.76 -15.39 17.79
CA LEU A 621 -7.09 -15.75 19.16
C LEU A 621 -7.11 -17.27 19.31
N ASP A 622 -6.41 -17.77 20.31
CA ASP A 622 -6.37 -19.18 20.67
C ASP A 622 -6.32 -19.39 22.19
N GLY A 623 -6.35 -20.64 22.63
CA GLY A 623 -6.28 -21.01 24.04
C GLY A 623 -7.31 -20.28 24.91
N PRO A 624 -6.92 -19.73 26.05
CA PRO A 624 -7.84 -19.04 26.97
C PRO A 624 -8.47 -17.77 26.39
N GLN A 625 -7.87 -17.18 25.37
CA GLN A 625 -8.35 -15.95 24.77
C GLN A 625 -9.30 -16.18 23.58
N MET A 626 -9.49 -17.44 23.17
CA MET A 626 -10.42 -17.80 22.10
C MET A 626 -11.86 -17.41 22.47
N LEU A 627 -12.58 -16.85 21.49
CA LEU A 627 -13.98 -16.51 21.66
C LEU A 627 -14.85 -17.77 21.54
N ASP A 628 -15.75 -17.96 22.50
CA ASP A 628 -16.76 -19.03 22.45
C ASP A 628 -17.78 -18.71 21.34
N PRO A 629 -18.02 -19.61 20.38
CA PRO A 629 -19.01 -19.42 19.33
C PRO A 629 -20.44 -19.14 19.85
N LYS A 630 -20.79 -19.61 21.04
CA LYS A 630 -22.13 -19.48 21.59
C LYS A 630 -22.37 -18.23 22.46
N ARG A 631 -21.32 -17.45 22.71
CA ARG A 631 -21.39 -16.24 23.53
C ARG A 631 -21.39 -14.98 22.67
N THR A 632 -22.09 -13.95 23.09
CA THR A 632 -21.95 -12.59 22.54
C THR A 632 -20.84 -11.85 23.25
N TYR A 633 -20.12 -11.00 22.52
CA TYR A 633 -19.01 -10.20 23.02
C TYR A 633 -19.19 -8.74 22.58
N THR A 634 -18.77 -7.82 23.43
CA THR A 634 -18.53 -6.43 23.02
C THR A 634 -17.20 -6.34 22.27
N PHE A 635 -17.01 -5.29 21.49
CA PHE A 635 -15.73 -5.08 20.82
C PHE A 635 -14.60 -4.82 21.85
N GLU A 636 -14.95 -4.23 23.02
CA GLU A 636 -13.99 -4.01 24.11
C GLU A 636 -13.48 -5.36 24.67
N GLU A 637 -14.35 -6.36 24.85
CA GLU A 637 -13.95 -7.71 25.28
C GLU A 637 -13.06 -8.40 24.22
N VAL A 638 -13.35 -8.21 22.93
CA VAL A 638 -12.51 -8.74 21.84
C VAL A 638 -11.13 -8.08 21.86
N ALA A 639 -11.09 -6.75 22.02
CA ALA A 639 -9.85 -5.99 22.08
C ALA A 639 -8.97 -6.39 23.29
N ASP A 640 -9.60 -6.57 24.45
CA ASP A 640 -8.91 -7.02 25.65
C ASP A 640 -8.26 -8.39 25.48
N ARG A 641 -9.01 -9.36 24.94
CA ARG A 641 -8.51 -10.70 24.63
C ARG A 641 -7.36 -10.67 23.62
N GLU A 642 -7.44 -9.82 22.59
CA GLU A 642 -6.37 -9.67 21.62
C GLU A 642 -5.07 -9.15 22.26
N LEU A 643 -5.18 -8.16 23.14
CA LEU A 643 -4.01 -7.58 23.80
C LEU A 643 -3.38 -8.60 24.78
N GLN A 644 -4.18 -9.28 25.60
CA GLN A 644 -3.71 -10.34 26.49
C GLN A 644 -3.09 -11.51 25.72
N HIS A 645 -3.67 -11.91 24.60
CA HIS A 645 -3.12 -12.96 23.75
C HIS A 645 -1.73 -12.58 23.19
N LYS A 646 -1.55 -11.32 22.80
CA LYS A 646 -0.30 -10.85 22.18
C LYS A 646 0.80 -10.53 23.18
N PHE A 647 0.44 -10.03 24.34
CA PHE A 647 1.38 -9.38 25.27
C PHE A 647 1.35 -9.93 26.70
N GLY A 648 0.56 -10.97 26.95
CA GLY A 648 0.41 -11.57 28.26
C GLY A 648 -0.74 -10.98 29.08
N PRO A 649 -1.23 -11.72 30.09
CA PRO A 649 -2.39 -11.32 30.88
C PRO A 649 -2.16 -10.04 31.71
N GLU A 650 -0.91 -9.69 32.03
CA GLU A 650 -0.51 -8.45 32.70
C GLU A 650 -0.62 -7.21 31.82
N HIS A 651 -0.74 -7.38 30.49
CA HIS A 651 -0.88 -6.32 29.52
C HIS A 651 -2.29 -6.33 28.90
N ASP A 652 -3.27 -6.26 29.77
CA ASP A 652 -4.68 -6.18 29.39
C ASP A 652 -5.06 -4.79 28.84
N LEU A 653 -6.31 -4.62 28.46
CA LEU A 653 -6.80 -3.35 27.93
C LEU A 653 -6.71 -2.21 28.96
N ALA A 654 -6.87 -2.49 30.26
CA ALA A 654 -6.75 -1.48 31.30
C ALA A 654 -5.31 -0.94 31.40
N TRP A 655 -4.34 -1.85 31.36
CA TRP A 655 -2.92 -1.49 31.32
C TRP A 655 -2.61 -0.61 30.08
N PHE A 656 -3.09 -1.01 28.90
CA PHE A 656 -2.88 -0.22 27.68
C PHE A 656 -3.56 1.15 27.71
N LYS A 657 -4.74 1.26 28.31
CA LYS A 657 -5.42 2.56 28.48
C LYS A 657 -4.61 3.52 29.37
N GLU A 658 -3.91 3.01 30.34
CA GLU A 658 -3.06 3.79 31.23
C GLU A 658 -1.72 4.17 30.59
N HIS A 659 -1.01 3.19 30.02
CA HIS A 659 0.37 3.34 29.54
C HIS A 659 0.43 3.78 28.07
N GLY A 660 -0.56 3.47 27.27
CA GLY A 660 -0.71 3.87 25.88
C GLY A 660 0.14 3.13 24.85
N VAL A 661 1.28 2.57 25.25
CA VAL A 661 2.21 1.86 24.36
C VAL A 661 3.03 0.86 25.14
N ILE A 662 3.20 -0.34 24.57
CA ILE A 662 4.23 -1.30 25.01
C ILE A 662 5.43 -1.23 24.07
N THR A 663 6.64 -1.35 24.61
CA THR A 663 7.88 -1.29 23.85
C THR A 663 8.85 -2.37 24.28
N TRP A 664 9.68 -2.86 23.32
CA TRP A 664 10.72 -3.85 23.59
C TRP A 664 11.86 -3.74 22.57
N PRO A 665 13.10 -4.15 22.94
CA PRO A 665 14.26 -4.07 22.04
C PRO A 665 14.09 -4.95 20.80
N LYS A 666 14.54 -4.43 19.66
CA LYS A 666 14.72 -5.23 18.44
C LYS A 666 16.02 -6.03 18.54
N LYS A 667 15.94 -7.31 18.17
CA LYS A 667 17.13 -8.16 18.04
C LYS A 667 17.75 -7.98 16.65
N VAL A 668 19.05 -8.22 16.55
CA VAL A 668 19.79 -8.10 15.28
C VAL A 668 19.20 -8.98 14.19
N ASP A 669 18.84 -10.22 14.53
CA ASP A 669 18.24 -11.20 13.63
C ASP A 669 16.76 -10.90 13.26
N GLU A 670 16.11 -9.97 13.95
CA GLU A 670 14.80 -9.47 13.60
C GLU A 670 14.88 -8.33 12.59
N VAL A 671 15.93 -7.53 12.65
CA VAL A 671 16.13 -6.39 11.75
C VAL A 671 16.82 -6.84 10.46
N TYR A 672 17.90 -7.59 10.58
CA TYR A 672 18.75 -8.07 9.49
C TYR A 672 18.61 -9.58 9.32
N TRP A 673 17.42 -10.02 9.04
CA TRP A 673 17.05 -11.45 9.11
C TRP A 673 17.66 -12.32 8.01
N ARG A 674 18.04 -11.77 6.87
CA ARG A 674 18.49 -12.51 5.69
C ARG A 674 19.68 -13.47 5.98
N PRO A 675 20.70 -13.07 6.72
CA PRO A 675 21.79 -13.98 7.05
C PRO A 675 21.40 -15.15 7.95
N PHE A 676 20.34 -15.02 8.74
CA PHE A 676 19.94 -15.96 9.77
C PHE A 676 18.88 -16.98 9.30
N VAL A 677 18.30 -16.76 8.14
CA VAL A 677 17.24 -17.63 7.61
C VAL A 677 17.70 -18.25 6.31
N ASP A 678 17.58 -19.57 6.24
CA ASP A 678 17.97 -20.32 5.04
C ASP A 678 16.80 -20.38 4.04
N VAL A 679 16.59 -19.26 3.37
CA VAL A 679 15.60 -19.07 2.30
C VAL A 679 16.23 -18.36 1.12
N ARG A 680 15.75 -18.67 -0.06
CA ARG A 680 16.17 -18.04 -1.32
C ARG A 680 15.08 -17.14 -1.87
N VAL A 681 15.46 -16.10 -2.59
CA VAL A 681 14.54 -15.23 -3.32
C VAL A 681 14.71 -15.41 -4.83
N PRO A 682 13.64 -15.33 -5.60
CA PRO A 682 13.74 -15.50 -7.04
C PRO A 682 14.26 -14.23 -7.71
N ILE A 683 15.42 -14.28 -8.36
CA ILE A 683 15.87 -13.29 -9.35
C ILE A 683 15.54 -13.74 -10.78
N TYR A 684 15.05 -14.94 -10.93
CA TYR A 684 14.45 -15.54 -12.11
C TYR A 684 13.08 -16.11 -11.72
N TRP A 685 12.00 -15.54 -12.23
CA TRP A 685 10.62 -15.87 -11.83
C TRP A 685 10.03 -16.96 -12.73
N GLU A 686 10.58 -18.18 -12.64
CA GLU A 686 10.08 -19.32 -13.43
C GLU A 686 8.54 -19.45 -13.39
N PHE A 687 7.95 -19.24 -12.22
CA PHE A 687 6.51 -19.40 -12.01
C PHE A 687 5.65 -18.52 -12.96
N MET A 688 6.19 -17.40 -13.44
CA MET A 688 5.50 -16.50 -14.36
C MET A 688 5.17 -17.16 -15.68
N ILE A 689 5.98 -18.11 -16.14
CA ILE A 689 5.76 -18.84 -17.41
C ILE A 689 4.46 -19.65 -17.32
N GLY A 690 4.33 -20.49 -16.31
CA GLY A 690 3.14 -21.30 -16.09
C GLY A 690 1.90 -20.47 -15.74
N LEU A 691 2.08 -19.48 -14.85
CA LEU A 691 1.04 -18.54 -14.46
C LEU A 691 0.45 -17.83 -15.69
N GLY A 692 1.33 -17.22 -16.49
CA GLY A 692 0.91 -16.47 -17.69
C GLY A 692 0.25 -17.36 -18.76
N ALA A 693 0.72 -18.58 -18.94
CA ALA A 693 0.08 -19.52 -19.86
C ALA A 693 -1.36 -19.83 -19.42
N LYS A 694 -1.60 -20.11 -18.13
CA LYS A 694 -2.93 -20.40 -17.58
C LYS A 694 -3.86 -19.19 -17.64
N ILE A 695 -3.38 -17.98 -17.21
CA ILE A 695 -4.17 -16.75 -17.28
C ILE A 695 -4.61 -16.48 -18.72
N ARG A 696 -3.68 -16.54 -19.68
CA ARG A 696 -3.99 -16.30 -21.09
C ARG A 696 -4.95 -17.34 -21.67
N ALA A 697 -4.83 -18.60 -21.27
CA ALA A 697 -5.75 -19.65 -21.69
C ALA A 697 -7.18 -19.37 -21.21
N ILE A 698 -7.36 -19.01 -19.94
CA ILE A 698 -8.68 -18.66 -19.38
C ILE A 698 -9.22 -17.40 -20.07
N ALA A 699 -8.41 -16.36 -20.20
CA ALA A 699 -8.79 -15.09 -20.83
C ALA A 699 -9.22 -15.27 -22.28
N ALA A 700 -8.52 -16.11 -23.05
CA ALA A 700 -8.84 -16.40 -24.44
C ALA A 700 -10.25 -17.03 -24.61
N THR A 701 -10.70 -17.85 -23.65
CA THR A 701 -12.09 -18.39 -23.66
C THR A 701 -13.15 -17.30 -23.55
N ARG A 702 -12.75 -16.09 -23.16
CA ARG A 702 -13.59 -14.91 -22.95
C ARG A 702 -13.31 -13.78 -23.95
N GLY A 703 -12.60 -14.10 -25.03
CA GLY A 703 -12.24 -13.12 -26.07
C GLY A 703 -11.28 -12.04 -25.61
N MET A 704 -10.49 -12.30 -24.56
CA MET A 704 -9.46 -11.39 -24.05
C MET A 704 -8.07 -11.87 -24.45
N THR A 705 -7.20 -10.92 -24.76
CA THR A 705 -5.79 -11.18 -25.09
C THR A 705 -4.89 -10.38 -24.16
N PHE A 706 -3.94 -11.05 -23.53
CA PHE A 706 -2.88 -10.41 -22.75
C PHE A 706 -1.53 -10.64 -23.41
N ASP A 707 -0.72 -9.58 -23.44
CA ASP A 707 0.64 -9.64 -23.97
C ASP A 707 1.49 -10.60 -23.12
N PRO A 708 2.08 -11.65 -23.72
CA PRO A 708 2.93 -12.60 -23.01
C PRO A 708 4.16 -11.96 -22.35
N ALA A 709 4.61 -10.79 -22.81
CA ALA A 709 5.76 -10.09 -22.25
C ALA A 709 5.56 -9.70 -20.77
N TYR A 710 4.31 -9.49 -20.32
CA TYR A 710 4.02 -9.25 -18.92
C TYR A 710 4.30 -10.45 -18.00
N TYR A 711 4.44 -11.64 -18.56
CA TYR A 711 4.69 -12.89 -17.84
C TYR A 711 6.12 -13.40 -18.06
N SER A 712 7.03 -12.51 -18.44
CA SER A 712 8.46 -12.84 -18.56
C SER A 712 9.03 -13.22 -17.18
N PRO A 713 9.90 -14.25 -17.09
CA PRO A 713 10.59 -14.62 -15.86
C PRO A 713 11.69 -13.62 -15.45
N LEU A 714 12.04 -12.70 -16.32
CA LEU A 714 12.98 -11.59 -16.09
C LEU A 714 12.29 -10.26 -16.33
N PRO A 715 12.68 -9.19 -15.62
CA PRO A 715 11.99 -7.93 -15.75
C PRO A 715 12.22 -7.27 -17.10
N GLU A 716 11.16 -6.64 -17.61
CA GLU A 716 11.14 -5.90 -18.87
C GLU A 716 10.72 -4.44 -18.63
N TRP A 717 11.13 -3.54 -19.51
CA TRP A 717 10.39 -2.31 -19.66
C TRP A 717 9.33 -2.48 -20.75
N LEU A 718 8.08 -2.32 -20.36
CA LEU A 718 6.94 -2.40 -21.28
C LEU A 718 6.26 -1.02 -21.33
N PRO A 719 5.91 -0.51 -22.52
CA PRO A 719 5.22 0.78 -22.60
C PRO A 719 3.82 0.69 -21.97
N CYS A 720 3.43 1.72 -21.26
CA CYS A 720 2.06 1.90 -20.82
C CYS A 720 1.22 2.52 -21.93
N PRO A 721 -0.12 2.45 -21.89
CA PRO A 721 -1.00 3.04 -22.91
C PRO A 721 -0.68 4.52 -23.20
N SER A 722 -0.30 5.28 -22.18
CA SER A 722 0.13 6.67 -22.35
C SER A 722 1.38 6.85 -23.21
N HIS A 723 2.29 5.88 -23.25
CA HIS A 723 3.49 5.91 -24.10
C HIS A 723 3.19 5.55 -25.58
N GLU A 724 2.08 4.86 -25.82
CA GLU A 724 1.70 4.39 -27.14
C GLU A 724 0.88 5.39 -27.93
N VAL A 725 0.40 6.48 -27.32
CA VAL A 725 -0.32 7.57 -27.98
C VAL A 725 0.59 8.26 -28.99
N LYS A 726 0.26 8.19 -30.28
CA LYS A 726 1.03 8.74 -31.39
C LYS A 726 0.55 10.11 -31.88
N ASP A 727 -0.61 10.57 -31.42
CA ASP A 727 -1.14 11.88 -31.80
C ASP A 727 -0.25 13.00 -31.21
N PRO A 728 0.45 13.81 -32.06
CA PRO A 728 1.40 14.82 -31.59
C PRO A 728 0.76 15.98 -30.85
N ARG A 729 -0.55 16.10 -30.85
CA ARG A 729 -1.27 17.10 -30.05
C ARG A 729 -1.18 16.80 -28.56
N TYR A 730 -1.02 15.52 -28.18
CA TYR A 730 -0.90 15.05 -26.81
C TYR A 730 0.58 14.75 -26.54
N ASP A 731 1.32 15.73 -26.12
CA ASP A 731 2.77 15.68 -25.98
C ASP A 731 3.26 15.72 -24.54
N LEU A 732 2.34 15.76 -23.56
CA LEU A 732 2.64 15.79 -22.14
C LEU A 732 2.05 14.57 -21.42
N TYR A 733 2.58 14.30 -20.21
CA TYR A 733 2.16 13.23 -19.32
C TYR A 733 1.58 13.82 -18.04
N ALA A 734 0.28 13.68 -17.81
CA ALA A 734 -0.34 14.05 -16.55
C ALA A 734 -0.17 12.93 -15.51
N PHE A 735 0.21 13.32 -14.33
CA PHE A 735 0.37 12.44 -13.16
C PHE A 735 -0.03 13.20 -11.89
N TYR A 736 -0.38 12.48 -10.83
CA TYR A 736 -0.63 13.12 -9.55
C TYR A 736 0.60 13.03 -8.65
N TYR A 737 0.79 14.04 -7.81
CA TYR A 737 1.77 14.01 -6.73
C TYR A 737 1.09 14.23 -5.38
N ARG A 738 1.72 13.72 -4.33
CA ARG A 738 1.19 13.83 -2.97
C ARG A 738 1.57 15.18 -2.37
N ASP A 739 0.55 15.96 -2.00
CA ASP A 739 0.70 17.10 -1.11
C ASP A 739 0.98 16.60 0.33
N VAL A 740 1.91 17.26 1.03
CA VAL A 740 2.28 16.87 2.40
C VAL A 740 1.24 17.27 3.44
N LEU A 741 0.43 18.29 3.13
CA LEU A 741 -0.64 18.79 4.00
C LEU A 741 -1.93 17.98 3.88
N HIS A 742 -2.13 17.28 2.76
CA HIS A 742 -3.35 16.51 2.52
C HIS A 742 -3.08 15.01 2.35
N THR A 743 -4.06 14.24 2.79
CA THR A 743 -4.12 12.79 2.57
C THR A 743 -5.58 12.37 2.62
N ASN A 744 -6.00 11.54 1.69
CA ASN A 744 -7.39 11.13 1.52
C ASN A 744 -8.34 12.33 1.36
N GLY A 745 -9.53 12.13 0.85
CA GLY A 745 -10.44 13.23 0.56
C GLY A 745 -10.82 14.08 1.79
N PHE A 746 -11.02 13.46 2.95
CA PHE A 746 -11.56 14.16 4.12
C PHE A 746 -10.62 15.22 4.75
N THR A 747 -9.31 15.19 4.49
CA THR A 747 -8.41 16.23 5.00
C THR A 747 -8.57 17.57 4.30
N MET A 748 -9.23 17.58 3.14
CA MET A 748 -9.55 18.84 2.42
C MET A 748 -10.60 19.69 3.11
N GLU A 749 -11.48 19.07 3.93
CA GLU A 749 -12.47 19.78 4.72
C GLU A 749 -11.88 20.38 6.02
N ASN A 750 -10.65 20.03 6.40
CA ASN A 750 -10.02 20.50 7.62
C ASN A 750 -9.58 21.98 7.52
N PRO A 751 -10.13 22.91 8.33
CA PRO A 751 -9.85 24.34 8.20
C PRO A 751 -8.39 24.72 8.50
N TRP A 752 -7.70 24.03 9.40
CA TRP A 752 -6.30 24.33 9.69
C TRP A 752 -5.38 23.90 8.54
N LEU A 753 -5.68 22.76 7.92
CA LEU A 753 -4.92 22.32 6.76
C LEU A 753 -5.21 23.18 5.52
N ASP A 754 -6.45 23.66 5.35
CA ASP A 754 -6.78 24.60 4.29
C ASP A 754 -6.03 25.93 4.45
N GLU A 755 -5.99 26.48 5.66
CA GLU A 755 -5.25 27.71 5.94
C GLU A 755 -3.76 27.55 5.63
N ALA A 756 -3.15 26.41 6.06
CA ALA A 756 -1.75 26.10 5.74
C ALA A 756 -1.54 25.94 4.23
N SER A 757 -2.47 25.31 3.52
CA SER A 757 -2.40 25.08 2.08
C SER A 757 -2.50 26.36 1.25
N ARG A 758 -3.17 27.39 1.75
CA ARG A 758 -3.19 28.71 1.09
C ARG A 758 -1.81 29.38 1.06
N MET A 759 -0.93 29.00 1.98
CA MET A 759 0.44 29.49 2.03
C MET A 759 1.38 28.70 1.12
N ASP A 760 1.00 27.49 0.69
CA ASP A 760 1.77 26.65 -0.22
C ASP A 760 1.45 27.03 -1.68
N PRO A 761 2.46 27.46 -2.47
CA PRO A 761 2.23 27.88 -3.85
C PRO A 761 1.81 26.76 -4.79
N TYR A 762 1.98 25.49 -4.39
CA TYR A 762 1.66 24.31 -5.19
C TYR A 762 0.31 23.67 -4.84
N SER A 763 -0.18 23.87 -3.62
CA SER A 763 -1.49 23.35 -3.22
C SER A 763 -2.59 23.87 -4.15
N TYR A 764 -3.50 22.98 -4.54
CA TYR A 764 -4.61 23.26 -5.43
C TYR A 764 -4.23 23.71 -6.86
N ARG A 765 -2.99 23.56 -7.29
CA ARG A 765 -2.48 24.01 -8.58
C ARG A 765 -2.12 22.84 -9.50
N ILE A 766 -2.04 23.17 -10.79
CA ILE A 766 -1.45 22.32 -11.82
C ILE A 766 0.00 22.77 -11.98
N ALA A 767 0.96 21.93 -11.62
CA ALA A 767 2.36 22.19 -11.83
C ALA A 767 2.76 21.96 -13.28
N LEU A 768 3.39 22.94 -13.90
CA LEU A 768 3.87 22.90 -15.29
C LEU A 768 5.27 23.50 -15.39
N ASN A 769 6.12 22.85 -16.20
CA ASN A 769 7.47 23.38 -16.44
C ASN A 769 7.42 24.74 -17.10
N THR A 770 8.27 25.68 -16.64
CA THR A 770 8.28 27.10 -17.08
C THR A 770 8.53 27.22 -18.58
N GLU A 771 9.49 26.47 -19.13
CA GLU A 771 9.80 26.52 -20.56
C GLU A 771 8.68 25.90 -21.41
N THR A 772 8.09 24.81 -20.92
CA THR A 772 6.93 24.18 -21.56
C THR A 772 5.72 25.12 -21.59
N ALA A 773 5.47 25.84 -20.52
CA ALA A 773 4.41 26.84 -20.44
C ALA A 773 4.67 28.03 -21.36
N ARG A 774 5.91 28.54 -21.39
CA ARG A 774 6.32 29.65 -22.24
C ARG A 774 6.06 29.36 -23.73
N ARG A 775 6.41 28.17 -24.20
CA ARG A 775 6.17 27.69 -25.58
C ARG A 775 4.69 27.66 -25.93
N ARG A 776 3.79 27.51 -24.94
CA ARG A 776 2.33 27.48 -25.09
C ARG A 776 1.63 28.82 -24.79
N GLY A 777 2.41 29.87 -24.47
CA GLY A 777 1.86 31.17 -24.08
C GLY A 777 1.11 31.17 -22.76
N ILE A 778 1.39 30.17 -21.88
CA ILE A 778 0.78 30.02 -20.55
C ILE A 778 1.64 30.78 -19.53
N ARG A 779 0.99 31.56 -18.66
CA ARG A 779 1.61 32.33 -17.56
C ARG A 779 1.25 31.72 -16.22
N ASP A 780 2.07 32.01 -15.21
CA ASP A 780 1.76 31.61 -13.83
C ASP A 780 0.41 32.17 -13.39
N GLY A 781 -0.41 31.33 -12.78
CA GLY A 781 -1.77 31.68 -12.34
C GLY A 781 -2.87 31.61 -13.43
N ASP A 782 -2.51 31.40 -14.69
CA ASP A 782 -3.53 31.18 -15.75
C ASP A 782 -4.39 29.94 -15.42
N THR A 783 -5.65 30.00 -15.82
CA THR A 783 -6.51 28.82 -15.83
C THR A 783 -6.31 28.07 -17.16
N VAL A 784 -6.05 26.78 -17.07
CA VAL A 784 -5.85 25.92 -18.25
C VAL A 784 -6.77 24.70 -18.22
N TRP A 785 -7.00 24.15 -19.39
CA TRP A 785 -7.57 22.82 -19.58
C TRP A 785 -6.46 21.81 -19.78
N VAL A 786 -6.58 20.68 -19.11
CA VAL A 786 -5.80 19.48 -19.32
C VAL A 786 -6.73 18.45 -19.93
N GLU A 787 -6.45 18.03 -21.16
CA GLU A 787 -7.28 17.06 -21.90
C GLU A 787 -6.46 15.80 -22.20
N SER A 788 -7.01 14.65 -21.84
CA SER A 788 -6.40 13.35 -22.17
C SER A 788 -6.65 12.96 -23.63
N ALA A 789 -5.83 12.05 -24.14
CA ALA A 789 -6.01 11.51 -25.49
C ALA A 789 -7.33 10.70 -25.63
N THR A 790 -7.96 10.30 -24.55
CA THR A 790 -9.28 9.67 -24.52
C THR A 790 -10.43 10.71 -24.49
N GLY A 791 -10.11 12.02 -24.51
CA GLY A 791 -11.08 13.12 -24.56
C GLY A 791 -11.57 13.60 -23.19
N ARG A 792 -11.03 13.08 -22.08
CA ARG A 792 -11.38 13.53 -20.73
C ARG A 792 -10.70 14.85 -20.42
N ARG A 793 -11.36 15.70 -19.63
CA ARG A 793 -10.88 17.06 -19.35
C ARG A 793 -11.00 17.43 -17.90
N VAL A 794 -9.96 18.10 -17.40
CA VAL A 794 -9.98 18.80 -16.12
C VAL A 794 -9.46 20.22 -16.31
N SER A 795 -9.84 21.13 -15.42
CA SER A 795 -9.41 22.53 -15.49
C SER A 795 -8.91 23.02 -14.14
N GLY A 796 -7.89 23.86 -14.17
CA GLY A 796 -7.33 24.43 -12.94
C GLY A 796 -6.31 25.52 -13.20
N ARG A 797 -5.91 26.20 -12.13
CA ARG A 797 -4.88 27.25 -12.18
C ARG A 797 -3.48 26.64 -12.20
N VAL A 798 -2.62 27.18 -13.05
CA VAL A 798 -1.24 26.73 -13.20
C VAL A 798 -0.33 27.35 -12.14
N ARG A 799 0.64 26.56 -11.68
CA ARG A 799 1.88 27.01 -11.04
C ARG A 799 3.06 26.61 -11.89
N LEU A 800 3.83 27.61 -12.34
CA LEU A 800 5.06 27.38 -13.12
C LEU A 800 6.23 27.06 -12.20
N THR A 801 7.04 26.06 -12.57
CA THR A 801 8.18 25.63 -11.79
C THR A 801 9.21 24.91 -12.66
N GLU A 802 10.48 25.08 -12.33
CA GLU A 802 11.57 24.26 -12.88
C GLU A 802 11.65 22.87 -12.22
N GLY A 803 10.97 22.69 -11.09
CA GLY A 803 10.95 21.45 -10.31
C GLY A 803 10.02 20.37 -10.88
N ILE A 804 9.79 20.35 -12.20
CA ILE A 804 9.00 19.31 -12.87
C ILE A 804 9.64 18.98 -14.23
N HIS A 805 9.57 17.69 -14.61
CA HIS A 805 10.01 17.25 -15.93
C HIS A 805 9.34 18.08 -17.06
N PRO A 806 10.07 18.50 -18.11
CA PRO A 806 9.48 19.34 -19.18
C PRO A 806 8.26 18.74 -19.87
N GLU A 807 8.14 17.42 -19.93
CA GLU A 807 6.96 16.72 -20.47
C GLU A 807 5.89 16.41 -19.40
N GLY A 808 6.08 16.85 -18.16
CA GLY A 808 5.19 16.55 -17.05
C GLY A 808 4.09 17.59 -16.82
N VAL A 809 2.92 17.12 -16.41
CA VAL A 809 1.82 17.91 -15.86
C VAL A 809 1.47 17.34 -14.50
N GLY A 810 1.92 17.98 -13.43
CA GLY A 810 1.71 17.52 -12.07
C GLY A 810 0.40 18.07 -11.48
N ILE A 811 -0.46 17.21 -10.94
CA ILE A 811 -1.70 17.61 -10.30
C ILE A 811 -1.69 17.13 -8.84
N ALA A 812 -1.97 18.03 -7.89
CA ALA A 812 -1.99 17.66 -6.47
C ALA A 812 -3.14 16.69 -6.18
N ALA A 813 -2.81 15.58 -5.49
CA ALA A 813 -3.79 14.57 -5.10
C ALA A 813 -4.76 15.09 -4.03
N CYS A 814 -5.87 14.39 -3.84
CA CYS A 814 -6.90 14.62 -2.81
C CYS A 814 -7.82 15.82 -3.04
N ALA A 815 -7.63 16.60 -4.09
CA ALA A 815 -8.40 17.82 -4.39
C ALA A 815 -9.50 17.59 -5.44
N GLY A 816 -10.33 18.61 -5.67
CA GLY A 816 -11.37 18.61 -6.69
C GLY A 816 -12.73 18.08 -6.22
N HIS A 817 -13.02 18.19 -4.92
CA HIS A 817 -14.33 17.88 -4.36
C HIS A 817 -15.45 18.74 -4.95
N TRP A 818 -16.61 18.13 -5.22
CA TRP A 818 -17.79 18.84 -5.73
C TRP A 818 -19.01 18.74 -4.81
N THR A 819 -18.91 17.98 -3.72
CA THR A 819 -20.01 17.86 -2.77
C THR A 819 -20.31 19.20 -2.06
N ARG A 820 -21.58 19.52 -1.91
CA ARG A 820 -22.04 20.67 -1.14
C ARG A 820 -21.93 20.49 0.38
N HIS A 821 -21.71 19.29 0.83
CA HIS A 821 -21.65 18.94 2.24
C HIS A 821 -20.27 19.14 2.89
N GLN A 822 -19.29 19.51 2.08
CA GLN A 822 -17.92 19.82 2.51
C GLN A 822 -17.52 21.20 1.96
N PRO A 823 -18.03 22.30 2.56
CA PRO A 823 -17.92 23.65 2.00
C PRO A 823 -16.48 24.17 1.93
N ILE A 824 -15.57 23.68 2.80
CA ILE A 824 -14.14 24.04 2.73
C ILE A 824 -13.48 23.37 1.52
N ALA A 825 -13.76 22.08 1.30
CA ALA A 825 -13.15 21.29 0.21
C ALA A 825 -13.74 21.60 -1.16
N GLN A 826 -15.02 22.02 -1.22
CA GLN A 826 -15.76 22.19 -2.46
C GLN A 826 -15.08 23.15 -3.43
N GLY A 827 -14.87 22.70 -4.67
CA GLY A 827 -14.32 23.50 -5.77
C GLY A 827 -12.84 23.86 -5.65
N LYS A 828 -12.11 23.30 -4.69
CA LYS A 828 -10.68 23.51 -4.53
C LYS A 828 -9.84 22.48 -5.28
N GLY A 829 -8.86 22.97 -6.05
CA GLY A 829 -7.93 22.14 -6.80
C GLY A 829 -8.58 21.43 -7.99
N VAL A 830 -7.94 20.34 -8.41
CA VAL A 830 -8.31 19.59 -9.62
C VAL A 830 -8.48 18.12 -9.29
N PHE A 831 -9.53 17.50 -9.76
CA PHE A 831 -9.74 16.08 -9.61
C PHE A 831 -8.98 15.31 -10.71
N PHE A 832 -7.74 14.90 -10.40
CA PHE A 832 -6.85 14.22 -11.33
C PHE A 832 -7.46 12.93 -11.90
N ASN A 833 -8.14 12.14 -11.06
CA ASN A 833 -8.64 10.82 -11.44
C ASN A 833 -9.69 10.86 -12.57
N ASP A 834 -10.26 12.03 -12.88
CA ASP A 834 -11.12 12.22 -14.06
C ASP A 834 -10.38 12.04 -15.39
N LEU A 835 -9.04 12.13 -15.39
CA LEU A 835 -8.23 11.90 -16.59
C LEU A 835 -7.94 10.41 -16.82
N LEU A 836 -8.24 9.54 -15.86
CA LEU A 836 -7.89 8.13 -15.91
C LEU A 836 -9.00 7.28 -16.51
N GLU A 837 -8.60 6.21 -17.19
CA GLU A 837 -9.48 5.10 -17.57
C GLU A 837 -9.37 3.97 -16.54
N VAL A 838 -10.49 3.29 -16.26
CA VAL A 838 -10.55 2.16 -15.33
C VAL A 838 -11.07 0.93 -16.06
N ASP A 839 -10.17 0.26 -16.74
CA ASP A 839 -10.44 -0.91 -17.56
C ASP A 839 -9.25 -1.88 -17.55
N TYR A 840 -9.38 -3.02 -18.24
CA TYR A 840 -8.29 -4.00 -18.33
C TYR A 840 -7.10 -3.51 -19.17
N GLU A 841 -7.33 -2.64 -20.14
CA GLU A 841 -6.27 -2.16 -21.01
C GLU A 841 -5.31 -1.23 -20.28
N HIS A 842 -5.81 -0.54 -19.24
CA HIS A 842 -5.03 0.32 -18.36
C HIS A 842 -4.61 -0.38 -17.04
N THR A 843 -4.85 -1.67 -16.92
CA THR A 843 -4.56 -2.45 -15.71
C THR A 843 -3.42 -3.44 -15.97
N ASN A 844 -2.50 -3.60 -15.03
CA ASN A 844 -1.45 -4.60 -15.10
C ASN A 844 -2.06 -6.01 -15.11
N PRO A 845 -1.76 -6.85 -16.12
CA PRO A 845 -2.39 -8.16 -16.25
C PRO A 845 -1.80 -9.23 -15.31
N VAL A 846 -0.91 -8.85 -14.39
CA VAL A 846 -0.33 -9.73 -13.37
C VAL A 846 -0.91 -9.43 -11.99
N ASN A 847 -0.94 -8.14 -11.60
CA ASN A 847 -1.29 -7.72 -10.24
C ASN A 847 -2.46 -6.72 -10.17
N LEU A 848 -3.14 -6.44 -11.27
CA LEU A 848 -4.28 -5.52 -11.38
C LEU A 848 -4.00 -4.08 -10.92
N ASN A 849 -2.75 -3.61 -10.98
CA ASN A 849 -2.44 -2.22 -10.69
C ASN A 849 -2.87 -1.32 -11.85
N LEU A 850 -3.59 -0.24 -11.55
CA LEU A 850 -4.04 0.71 -12.56
C LEU A 850 -2.90 1.63 -13.00
N ASP A 851 -2.88 2.00 -14.30
CA ASP A 851 -2.01 3.04 -14.83
C ASP A 851 -2.50 4.43 -14.38
N LEU A 852 -1.66 5.13 -13.62
CA LEU A 852 -1.95 6.44 -13.04
C LEU A 852 -1.30 7.58 -13.86
N CYS A 853 -1.12 7.36 -15.15
CA CYS A 853 -0.61 8.33 -16.10
C CYS A 853 -1.57 8.49 -17.26
N ALA A 854 -1.80 9.72 -17.66
CA ALA A 854 -2.57 10.04 -18.87
C ALA A 854 -1.72 10.85 -19.85
N LYS A 855 -1.77 10.49 -21.14
CA LYS A 855 -1.18 11.32 -22.20
C LYS A 855 -2.11 12.47 -22.47
N VAL A 856 -1.62 13.72 -22.36
CA VAL A 856 -2.46 14.91 -22.35
C VAL A 856 -1.94 16.04 -23.23
N ARG A 857 -2.84 16.98 -23.57
CA ARG A 857 -2.52 18.32 -24.03
C ARG A 857 -2.97 19.35 -23.00
N VAL A 858 -2.28 20.51 -22.97
CA VAL A 858 -2.63 21.63 -22.09
C VAL A 858 -2.88 22.87 -22.94
N ALA A 859 -4.00 23.52 -22.74
CA ALA A 859 -4.42 24.74 -23.45
C ALA A 859 -5.15 25.70 -22.50
N LYS A 860 -5.17 27.02 -22.86
CA LYS A 860 -6.00 28.03 -22.19
C LYS A 860 -7.48 27.85 -22.50
#